data_43edb39a0489c16c82d3c46dcba4046e
#
_entry.id   43edb39a0489c16c82d3c46dcba4046e
#
_cell.length_a   1.000
_cell.length_b   1.000
_cell.length_c   1.000
_cell.angle_alpha   90.00
_cell.angle_beta   90.00
_cell.angle_gamma   90.00
#
_symmetry.space_group_name_H-M   'P 1'
#
loop_
_entity.id
_entity.type
_entity.pdbx_description
1 polymer ?
#
loop_
_entity_poly.entity_id
_entity_poly.type
_entity_poly.pdbx_seq_one_letter_code
_entity_poly.pdbx_strand_id
1 'polypeptide(L)'
;MLTTNKIKNYYTRLLHLFIIAITIISISSSLSLRANAQTASGKNPLTHEMMWLMKRVGAPIPSPDGKWVVFSLIEPAYDEKDQVSDLWIVPTDKSAKPRRLTFSKSGESGVAWSPDSRRLAFSAKREGDEVNQIYVLDVAEGGEAVRATSLSTGARTPVWHPDGKAIIFTSTVFPGAADEEANKKIAAERKALKYRARVYDRFPIRNWDKWIEDTQGHLFIQGLEPGAKARDLLSGTKLVAGRGFAGRVTDSGEEFDAVWTPDGEAVIFVATTKRDAAAYAATNSALFKVSSTGGEPQQLTTGDDSFSHPVFRPDGKALYAIFNVESNGKVYNLDRLAMFSWPNMGQPSVLTANFDRAIGSFAITPDSRSIYFTAEEAGNEKLYTLPASGGEVRLAMDMTRGVYTNLRIPQKASSTILIANWESAMNPPEVFRLDLNSKTQQPLTNFNADRVAQIDWQPLRHFWFTSKAGKRIHNMVALPPNFDEHKKYPLLVVMHGGPYSMWRDNWGLRWNYYLLAKPGYVVLLTNYSGSTGFGEKFAQSIQGDPFTGPGREINEAADEAIRLFPFVDGTRQAAAGASYGGHLANWMQATTTRYKCLISHAGLINLESQWGTSDTIYSREVSNGGPVWEQAPIWREQNPIRFAKNFKTPILLSVGENDFRVPLNQTLENWSVLQRLQIPSRLIVWPEENHWILKGEDSRYFYQEVHAWLKKYLGVPATPTAD
;
A
#
# COMPACT_ATOMS: atom_id res chain seq x y z
N MET A 1 -2.79 85.21 50.61
CA MET A 1 -1.97 84.79 49.47
C MET A 1 -1.52 83.27 49.51
N LEU A 2 -2.31 82.40 50.08
CA LEU A 2 -1.92 80.95 50.22
C LEU A 2 -2.93 79.96 49.68
N THR A 3 -3.99 80.41 48.98
CA THR A 3 -5.08 79.54 48.42
C THR A 3 -5.02 79.36 46.95
N THR A 4 -4.32 80.20 46.18
CA THR A 4 -4.29 80.14 44.68
C THR A 4 -3.23 79.15 44.16
N ASN A 5 -2.16 78.87 44.88
CA ASN A 5 -1.12 77.91 44.42
C ASN A 5 -1.48 76.44 44.64
N LYS A 6 -2.34 76.11 45.60
CA LYS A 6 -2.79 74.70 45.76
C LYS A 6 -3.80 74.24 44.67
N ILE A 7 -4.62 75.14 44.19
CA ILE A 7 -5.61 74.87 43.16
C ILE A 7 -4.92 74.67 41.78
N LYS A 8 -3.90 75.47 41.47
CA LYS A 8 -3.12 75.38 40.23
C LYS A 8 -2.34 74.06 40.16
N ASN A 9 -1.77 73.59 41.26
CA ASN A 9 -1.10 72.28 41.30
C ASN A 9 -2.04 71.10 41.24
N TYR A 10 -3.31 71.24 41.65
CA TYR A 10 -4.30 70.19 41.57
C TYR A 10 -4.76 69.98 40.10
N TYR A 11 -5.01 71.07 39.36
CA TYR A 11 -5.38 71.03 37.97
C TYR A 11 -4.22 70.55 37.05
N THR A 12 -2.99 70.88 37.36
CA THR A 12 -1.82 70.39 36.61
C THR A 12 -1.59 68.89 36.85
N ARG A 13 -1.83 68.38 38.05
CA ARG A 13 -1.77 66.92 38.32
C ARG A 13 -2.92 66.14 37.70
N LEU A 14 -4.12 66.71 37.70
CA LEU A 14 -5.28 66.11 37.01
C LEU A 14 -5.08 66.10 35.51
N LEU A 15 -4.52 67.13 34.89
CA LEU A 15 -4.19 67.23 33.51
C LEU A 15 -3.12 66.20 33.10
N HIS A 16 -2.06 66.01 33.92
CA HIS A 16 -1.05 65.00 33.67
C HIS A 16 -1.59 63.56 33.83
N LEU A 17 -2.47 63.31 34.81
CA LEU A 17 -3.14 62.00 34.96
C LEU A 17 -4.12 61.70 33.79
N PHE A 18 -4.81 62.73 33.24
CA PHE A 18 -5.70 62.56 32.09
C PHE A 18 -4.92 62.35 30.83
N ILE A 19 -3.76 62.97 30.59
CA ILE A 19 -2.86 62.77 29.46
C ILE A 19 -2.22 61.36 29.55
N ILE A 20 -1.81 60.91 30.73
CA ILE A 20 -1.28 59.56 30.94
C ILE A 20 -2.37 58.50 30.68
N ALA A 21 -3.60 58.72 31.12
CA ALA A 21 -4.74 57.82 30.87
C ALA A 21 -5.10 57.73 29.39
N ILE A 22 -5.08 58.85 28.64
CA ILE A 22 -5.32 58.87 27.20
C ILE A 22 -4.16 58.19 26.46
N THR A 23 -2.93 58.34 26.87
CA THR A 23 -1.77 57.69 26.28
C THR A 23 -1.78 56.17 26.53
N ILE A 24 -2.18 55.73 27.72
CA ILE A 24 -2.32 54.29 28.05
C ILE A 24 -3.51 53.66 27.27
N ILE A 25 -4.63 54.38 27.11
CA ILE A 25 -5.77 53.91 26.31
C ILE A 25 -5.41 53.85 24.81
N SER A 26 -4.63 54.80 24.30
CA SER A 26 -4.16 54.82 22.92
C SER A 26 -3.11 53.70 22.64
N ILE A 27 -2.26 53.38 23.63
CA ILE A 27 -1.31 52.25 23.52
C ILE A 27 -2.03 50.90 23.68
N SER A 28 -3.04 50.81 24.55
CA SER A 28 -3.85 49.59 24.71
C SER A 28 -4.72 49.32 23.48
N SER A 29 -5.28 50.36 22.84
CA SER A 29 -6.03 50.22 21.59
C SER A 29 -5.15 49.91 20.39
N SER A 30 -3.91 50.43 20.34
CA SER A 30 -2.96 50.05 19.28
C SER A 30 -2.33 48.65 19.48
N LEU A 31 -2.21 48.18 20.73
CA LEU A 31 -1.85 46.78 21.01
C LEU A 31 -3.00 45.81 20.79
N SER A 32 -4.24 46.17 21.11
CA SER A 32 -5.41 45.33 20.77
C SER A 32 -5.75 45.34 19.27
N LEU A 33 -5.47 46.42 18.54
CA LEU A 33 -5.56 46.46 17.08
C LEU A 33 -4.41 45.68 16.39
N ARG A 34 -3.23 45.56 17.01
CA ARG A 34 -2.17 44.67 16.52
C ARG A 34 -2.38 43.19 16.91
N ALA A 35 -3.07 42.92 18.03
CA ALA A 35 -3.45 41.56 18.41
C ALA A 35 -4.66 41.05 17.62
N ASN A 36 -5.52 41.92 17.09
CA ASN A 36 -6.63 41.53 16.19
C ASN A 36 -6.30 41.67 14.71
N ALA A 37 -5.06 42.01 14.32
CA ALA A 37 -4.52 41.83 12.97
C ALA A 37 -3.88 40.42 12.80
N GLN A 38 -4.16 39.50 13.73
CA GLN A 38 -3.81 38.11 13.59
C GLN A 38 -4.97 37.39 12.88
N THR A 39 -4.78 37.31 11.59
CA THR A 39 -5.17 36.18 10.75
C THR A 39 -6.65 36.07 10.41
N ALA A 40 -7.01 36.51 9.24
CA ALA A 40 -7.70 35.59 8.35
C ALA A 40 -6.80 34.34 8.31
N SER A 41 -7.16 33.27 9.01
CA SER A 41 -6.37 32.03 9.03
C SER A 41 -6.41 31.40 7.66
N GLY A 42 -5.45 31.75 6.80
CA GLY A 42 -5.20 31.06 5.58
C GLY A 42 -4.81 29.62 5.92
N LYS A 43 -5.32 28.67 5.17
CA LYS A 43 -4.90 27.27 5.27
C LYS A 43 -3.39 27.15 5.07
N ASN A 44 -2.76 26.18 5.71
CA ASN A 44 -1.30 26.00 5.66
C ASN A 44 -0.89 25.07 4.51
N PRO A 45 0.28 25.27 3.90
CA PRO A 45 0.88 24.27 3.06
C PRO A 45 1.09 22.95 3.80
N LEU A 46 0.89 21.81 3.15
CA LEU A 46 1.19 20.51 3.73
C LEU A 46 2.69 20.41 4.08
N THR A 47 3.00 20.13 5.35
CA THR A 47 4.37 19.82 5.78
C THR A 47 4.59 18.32 5.88
N HIS A 48 5.86 17.87 5.90
CA HIS A 48 6.17 16.47 6.13
C HIS A 48 5.64 15.98 7.47
N GLU A 49 5.76 16.79 8.51
CA GLU A 49 5.26 16.48 9.84
C GLU A 49 3.73 16.34 9.84
N MET A 50 2.98 17.28 9.23
CA MET A 50 1.52 17.17 9.11
C MET A 50 1.12 15.89 8.40
N MET A 51 1.80 15.53 7.31
CA MET A 51 1.56 14.30 6.56
C MET A 51 1.93 13.05 7.38
N TRP A 52 3.13 13.02 7.94
CA TRP A 52 3.67 11.83 8.61
C TRP A 52 2.90 11.45 9.87
N LEU A 53 2.52 12.47 10.67
CA LEU A 53 1.81 12.28 11.93
C LEU A 53 0.28 12.16 11.78
N MET A 54 -0.26 12.05 10.57
CA MET A 54 -1.65 11.67 10.37
C MET A 54 -1.86 10.22 10.80
N LYS A 55 -2.91 9.99 11.59
CA LYS A 55 -3.28 8.66 12.08
C LYS A 55 -3.62 7.75 10.89
N ARG A 56 -3.17 6.51 10.97
CA ARG A 56 -3.33 5.52 9.90
C ARG A 56 -4.37 4.50 10.31
N VAL A 57 -5.53 4.58 9.69
CA VAL A 57 -6.66 3.69 9.95
C VAL A 57 -6.53 2.46 9.05
N GLY A 58 -6.48 1.28 9.67
CA GLY A 58 -6.34 0.00 8.98
C GLY A 58 -7.66 -0.52 8.38
N ALA A 59 -7.60 -1.71 7.81
CA ALA A 59 -8.76 -2.37 7.21
C ALA A 59 -9.89 -2.61 8.23
N PRO A 60 -11.15 -2.34 7.87
CA PRO A 60 -12.29 -2.61 8.74
C PRO A 60 -12.59 -4.11 8.83
N ILE A 61 -12.88 -4.58 10.03
CA ILE A 61 -13.23 -5.95 10.33
C ILE A 61 -14.57 -5.93 11.07
N PRO A 62 -15.70 -5.99 10.34
CA PRO A 62 -17.02 -5.97 10.97
C PRO A 62 -17.29 -7.26 11.73
N SER A 63 -18.01 -7.16 12.86
CA SER A 63 -18.53 -8.31 13.57
C SER A 63 -19.54 -9.07 12.67
N PRO A 64 -19.65 -10.40 12.78
CA PRO A 64 -20.58 -11.17 11.96
C PRO A 64 -22.02 -10.69 12.04
N ASP A 65 -22.50 -10.20 13.19
CA ASP A 65 -23.85 -9.65 13.40
C ASP A 65 -24.02 -8.23 12.84
N GLY A 66 -22.93 -7.61 12.37
CA GLY A 66 -22.93 -6.28 11.75
C GLY A 66 -23.07 -5.10 12.71
N LYS A 67 -22.96 -5.31 14.02
CA LYS A 67 -23.12 -4.23 15.01
C LYS A 67 -21.85 -3.42 15.22
N TRP A 68 -20.69 -4.05 15.07
CA TRP A 68 -19.40 -3.45 15.38
C TRP A 68 -18.44 -3.53 14.20
N VAL A 69 -17.50 -2.58 14.15
CA VAL A 69 -16.31 -2.67 13.29
C VAL A 69 -15.07 -2.50 14.14
N VAL A 70 -14.16 -3.47 14.07
CA VAL A 70 -12.80 -3.36 14.62
C VAL A 70 -11.85 -2.97 13.49
N PHE A 71 -10.84 -2.19 13.81
CA PHE A 71 -9.76 -1.78 12.90
C PHE A 71 -8.51 -1.47 13.70
N SER A 72 -7.34 -1.59 13.08
CA SER A 72 -6.11 -1.08 13.67
C SER A 72 -6.01 0.45 13.49
N LEU A 73 -5.46 1.13 14.48
CA LEU A 73 -5.12 2.54 14.38
C LEU A 73 -3.66 2.73 14.77
N ILE A 74 -2.86 3.21 13.83
CA ILE A 74 -1.48 3.60 14.10
C ILE A 74 -1.45 5.10 14.39
N GLU A 75 -0.92 5.45 15.55
CA GLU A 75 -0.51 6.81 15.89
C GLU A 75 0.99 6.92 15.60
N PRO A 76 1.36 7.49 14.43
CA PRO A 76 2.74 7.46 13.99
C PRO A 76 3.60 8.45 14.77
N ALA A 77 4.88 8.14 14.89
CA ALA A 77 5.93 9.01 15.40
C ALA A 77 7.12 9.01 14.44
N TYR A 78 8.08 9.91 14.65
CA TYR A 78 9.34 9.88 13.89
C TYR A 78 10.27 8.78 14.40
N ASP A 79 10.38 8.61 15.72
CA ASP A 79 11.01 7.41 16.31
C ASP A 79 9.98 6.28 16.34
N GLU A 80 10.30 5.16 15.71
CA GLU A 80 9.42 3.99 15.67
C GLU A 80 9.08 3.43 17.06
N LYS A 81 9.95 3.67 18.07
CA LYS A 81 9.72 3.25 19.45
C LYS A 81 8.56 3.99 20.13
N ASP A 82 8.27 5.19 19.64
CA ASP A 82 7.19 6.04 20.14
C ASP A 82 5.89 5.85 19.36
N GLN A 83 5.94 5.08 18.27
CA GLN A 83 4.76 4.74 17.49
C GLN A 83 3.85 3.80 18.27
N VAL A 84 2.56 4.11 18.27
CA VAL A 84 1.52 3.30 18.93
C VAL A 84 0.64 2.66 17.85
N SER A 85 0.38 1.36 17.98
CA SER A 85 -0.52 0.63 17.08
C SER A 85 -1.46 -0.24 17.93
N ASP A 86 -2.76 0.05 17.88
CA ASP A 86 -3.76 -0.64 18.68
C ASP A 86 -5.02 -0.96 17.90
N LEU A 87 -5.81 -1.89 18.44
CA LEU A 87 -7.15 -2.15 17.95
C LEU A 87 -8.14 -1.14 18.52
N TRP A 88 -8.99 -0.65 17.66
CA TRP A 88 -10.10 0.25 17.96
C TRP A 88 -11.40 -0.39 17.50
N ILE A 89 -12.51 0.02 18.11
CA ILE A 89 -13.86 -0.46 17.79
C ILE A 89 -14.83 0.71 17.68
N VAL A 90 -15.76 0.61 16.73
CA VAL A 90 -16.84 1.57 16.52
C VAL A 90 -18.14 0.85 16.20
N PRO A 91 -19.31 1.32 16.70
CA PRO A 91 -20.61 0.77 16.29
C PRO A 91 -20.95 1.21 14.86
N THR A 92 -21.57 0.29 14.08
CA THR A 92 -21.93 0.57 12.67
C THR A 92 -23.07 1.58 12.51
N ASP A 93 -23.87 1.78 13.55
CA ASP A 93 -24.99 2.75 13.60
C ASP A 93 -24.56 4.14 14.09
N LYS A 94 -23.28 4.33 14.44
CA LYS A 94 -22.73 5.56 15.04
C LYS A 94 -23.33 5.97 16.37
N SER A 95 -23.94 5.06 17.10
CA SER A 95 -24.47 5.31 18.45
C SER A 95 -23.40 5.75 19.47
N ALA A 96 -22.12 5.50 19.18
CA ALA A 96 -21.00 5.95 19.99
C ALA A 96 -19.78 6.27 19.11
N LYS A 97 -18.84 7.04 19.69
CA LYS A 97 -17.53 7.33 19.04
C LYS A 97 -16.62 6.11 19.06
N PRO A 98 -15.64 6.02 18.14
CA PRO A 98 -14.59 5.00 18.21
C PRO A 98 -13.90 4.97 19.57
N ARG A 99 -13.66 3.80 20.11
CA ARG A 99 -12.89 3.59 21.35
C ARG A 99 -11.77 2.60 21.15
N ARG A 100 -10.66 2.79 21.85
CA ARG A 100 -9.49 1.90 21.86
C ARG A 100 -9.85 0.62 22.61
N LEU A 101 -9.45 -0.55 22.06
CA LEU A 101 -9.66 -1.88 22.66
C LEU A 101 -8.40 -2.43 23.30
N THR A 102 -7.24 -2.23 22.68
CA THR A 102 -5.97 -2.78 23.16
C THR A 102 -4.99 -1.67 23.49
N PHE A 103 -3.97 -1.99 24.29
CA PHE A 103 -2.96 -1.04 24.79
C PHE A 103 -1.57 -1.70 24.75
N SER A 104 -1.26 -2.40 23.64
CA SER A 104 -0.01 -3.13 23.48
C SER A 104 1.04 -2.26 22.82
N LYS A 105 2.30 -2.33 23.26
CA LYS A 105 3.42 -1.63 22.63
C LYS A 105 3.80 -2.22 21.25
N SER A 106 3.51 -3.49 21.02
CA SER A 106 3.96 -4.21 19.81
C SER A 106 2.92 -4.23 18.68
N GLY A 107 1.73 -3.70 18.94
CA GLY A 107 0.59 -3.76 17.99
C GLY A 107 0.00 -5.16 17.83
N GLU A 108 -1.11 -5.20 17.14
CA GLU A 108 -1.85 -6.42 16.83
C GLU A 108 -2.06 -6.54 15.31
N SER A 109 -2.13 -7.80 14.84
CA SER A 109 -2.34 -8.10 13.42
C SER A 109 -3.22 -9.36 13.25
N GLY A 110 -3.72 -9.60 12.03
CA GLY A 110 -4.47 -10.80 11.70
C GLY A 110 -5.73 -10.95 12.54
N VAL A 111 -6.50 -9.87 12.72
CA VAL A 111 -7.67 -9.85 13.62
C VAL A 111 -8.85 -10.60 13.00
N ALA A 112 -9.52 -11.46 13.78
CA ALA A 112 -10.69 -12.20 13.38
C ALA A 112 -11.75 -12.24 14.48
N TRP A 113 -13.04 -12.02 14.12
CA TRP A 113 -14.17 -12.18 15.00
C TRP A 113 -14.56 -13.65 15.16
N SER A 114 -14.94 -14.04 16.39
CA SER A 114 -15.65 -15.31 16.59
C SER A 114 -17.02 -15.30 15.92
N PRO A 115 -17.55 -16.47 15.50
CA PRO A 115 -18.81 -16.56 14.79
C PRO A 115 -20.04 -16.03 15.56
N ASP A 116 -19.95 -15.93 16.89
CA ASP A 116 -20.98 -15.38 17.78
C ASP A 116 -20.87 -13.87 18.02
N SER A 117 -19.89 -13.21 17.38
CA SER A 117 -19.62 -11.77 17.51
C SER A 117 -19.21 -11.31 18.92
N ARG A 118 -18.70 -12.22 19.78
CA ARG A 118 -18.33 -11.90 21.15
C ARG A 118 -16.83 -11.73 21.36
N ARG A 119 -16.02 -12.49 20.63
CA ARG A 119 -14.57 -12.57 20.84
C ARG A 119 -13.79 -12.18 19.61
N LEU A 120 -12.59 -11.65 19.85
CA LEU A 120 -11.58 -11.39 18.82
C LEU A 120 -10.38 -12.30 19.04
N ALA A 121 -9.89 -12.93 17.98
CA ALA A 121 -8.56 -13.54 17.95
C ALA A 121 -7.62 -12.64 17.14
N PHE A 122 -6.39 -12.48 17.57
CA PHE A 122 -5.38 -11.68 16.88
C PHE A 122 -3.97 -12.15 17.25
N SER A 123 -3.02 -11.84 16.39
CA SER A 123 -1.60 -12.08 16.59
C SER A 123 -0.95 -10.88 17.27
N ALA A 124 -0.25 -11.09 18.38
CA ALA A 124 0.47 -10.05 19.11
C ALA A 124 1.70 -10.63 19.80
N LYS A 125 2.68 -9.78 20.07
CA LYS A 125 3.79 -10.06 20.97
C LYS A 125 3.60 -9.25 22.26
N ARG A 126 3.34 -9.94 23.38
CA ARG A 126 3.15 -9.30 24.68
C ARG A 126 4.33 -9.56 25.60
N GLU A 127 4.30 -8.97 26.79
CA GLU A 127 5.34 -9.15 27.79
C GLU A 127 5.52 -10.65 28.12
N GLY A 128 6.76 -11.13 28.09
CA GLY A 128 7.09 -12.54 28.23
C GLY A 128 7.07 -13.38 26.96
N ASP A 129 6.63 -12.81 25.82
CA ASP A 129 6.70 -13.49 24.52
C ASP A 129 8.04 -13.19 23.80
N GLU A 130 8.65 -14.22 23.26
CA GLU A 130 9.80 -14.05 22.34
C GLU A 130 9.35 -13.71 20.91
N VAL A 131 8.21 -14.27 20.51
CA VAL A 131 7.59 -14.14 19.16
C VAL A 131 6.09 -13.91 19.28
N ASN A 132 5.47 -13.47 18.18
CA ASN A 132 4.02 -13.26 18.15
C ASN A 132 3.26 -14.55 18.44
N GLN A 133 2.21 -14.46 19.27
CA GLN A 133 1.28 -15.53 19.57
C GLN A 133 -0.16 -15.11 19.29
N ILE A 134 -1.09 -16.06 19.18
CA ILE A 134 -2.51 -15.72 19.09
C ILE A 134 -3.04 -15.46 20.49
N TYR A 135 -3.75 -14.35 20.61
CA TYR A 135 -4.50 -13.92 21.79
C TYR A 135 -5.99 -13.86 21.47
N VAL A 136 -6.81 -14.12 22.46
CA VAL A 136 -8.28 -14.05 22.39
C VAL A 136 -8.77 -13.03 23.41
N LEU A 137 -9.54 -12.05 22.94
CA LEU A 137 -10.18 -11.00 23.75
C LEU A 137 -11.69 -11.16 23.72
N ASP A 138 -12.36 -11.22 24.89
CA ASP A 138 -13.81 -11.11 24.96
C ASP A 138 -14.23 -9.64 24.89
N VAL A 139 -14.89 -9.26 23.81
CA VAL A 139 -15.30 -7.86 23.56
C VAL A 139 -16.61 -7.55 24.31
N ALA A 140 -17.42 -8.56 24.58
CA ALA A 140 -18.73 -8.41 25.22
C ALA A 140 -18.58 -8.26 26.76
N GLU A 141 -17.70 -9.07 27.36
CA GLU A 141 -17.46 -9.06 28.82
C GLU A 141 -16.34 -8.08 29.20
N GLY A 142 -15.47 -7.74 28.24
CA GLY A 142 -14.27 -6.94 28.49
C GLY A 142 -13.17 -7.77 29.17
N GLY A 143 -12.17 -7.08 29.74
CA GLY A 143 -11.02 -7.72 30.38
C GLY A 143 -9.78 -7.78 29.50
N GLU A 144 -8.79 -8.55 29.92
CA GLU A 144 -7.54 -8.71 29.18
C GLU A 144 -7.60 -9.86 28.17
N ALA A 145 -6.87 -9.74 27.08
CA ALA A 145 -6.75 -10.80 26.11
C ALA A 145 -5.92 -11.96 26.66
N VAL A 146 -6.41 -13.17 26.46
CA VAL A 146 -5.80 -14.41 26.94
C VAL A 146 -4.97 -15.02 25.83
N ARG A 147 -3.72 -15.42 26.13
CA ARG A 147 -2.84 -16.12 25.20
C ARG A 147 -3.41 -17.51 24.87
N ALA A 148 -3.61 -17.79 23.59
CA ALA A 148 -4.13 -19.06 23.10
C ALA A 148 -3.02 -20.01 22.62
N THR A 149 -1.93 -19.49 22.00
CA THR A 149 -0.87 -20.32 21.42
C THR A 149 0.46 -20.17 22.14
N SER A 150 1.36 -21.16 21.97
CA SER A 150 2.69 -21.19 22.60
C SER A 150 3.71 -21.86 21.68
N LEU A 151 3.81 -21.43 20.42
CA LEU A 151 4.77 -21.94 19.44
C LEU A 151 6.07 -21.15 19.46
N SER A 152 7.20 -21.83 19.35
CA SER A 152 8.54 -21.21 19.33
C SER A 152 8.80 -20.33 18.12
N THR A 153 8.14 -20.60 17.01
CA THR A 153 8.22 -19.84 15.76
C THR A 153 7.08 -18.85 15.56
N GLY A 154 6.21 -18.73 16.57
CA GLY A 154 5.09 -17.80 16.59
C GLY A 154 3.83 -18.31 15.88
N ALA A 155 2.75 -17.52 15.98
CA ALA A 155 1.47 -17.84 15.37
C ALA A 155 0.85 -16.56 14.77
N ARG A 156 0.23 -16.68 13.57
CA ARG A 156 -0.32 -15.55 12.82
C ARG A 156 -1.61 -15.92 12.11
N THR A 157 -2.36 -14.91 11.68
CA THR A 157 -3.56 -15.04 10.83
C THR A 157 -4.59 -16.06 11.36
N PRO A 158 -5.14 -15.85 12.57
CA PRO A 158 -6.14 -16.77 13.12
C PRO A 158 -7.44 -16.71 12.33
N VAL A 159 -8.07 -17.88 12.11
CA VAL A 159 -9.41 -18.02 11.53
C VAL A 159 -10.24 -18.93 12.42
N TRP A 160 -11.35 -18.42 12.91
CA TRP A 160 -12.23 -19.17 13.81
C TRP A 160 -12.93 -20.34 13.11
N HIS A 161 -12.98 -21.47 13.79
CA HIS A 161 -13.86 -22.57 13.41
C HIS A 161 -15.33 -22.11 13.45
N PRO A 162 -16.23 -22.60 12.57
CA PRO A 162 -17.64 -22.17 12.53
C PRO A 162 -18.40 -22.32 13.84
N ASP A 163 -18.01 -23.27 14.74
CA ASP A 163 -18.61 -23.45 16.06
C ASP A 163 -18.02 -22.55 17.19
N GLY A 164 -16.96 -21.81 16.88
CA GLY A 164 -16.27 -20.88 17.80
C GLY A 164 -15.42 -21.57 18.88
N LYS A 165 -15.11 -22.87 18.78
CA LYS A 165 -14.36 -23.63 19.80
C LYS A 165 -12.88 -23.81 19.44
N ALA A 166 -12.51 -23.62 18.22
CA ALA A 166 -11.13 -23.75 17.72
C ALA A 166 -10.75 -22.63 16.77
N ILE A 167 -9.46 -22.51 16.51
CA ILE A 167 -8.88 -21.63 15.50
C ILE A 167 -7.91 -22.41 14.62
N ILE A 168 -7.85 -22.10 13.35
CA ILE A 168 -6.66 -22.37 12.51
C ILE A 168 -5.81 -21.11 12.43
N PHE A 169 -4.53 -21.30 12.21
CA PHE A 169 -3.57 -20.21 12.08
C PHE A 169 -2.31 -20.69 11.36
N THR A 170 -1.43 -19.79 10.99
CA THR A 170 -0.16 -20.10 10.34
C THR A 170 1.01 -20.01 11.32
N SER A 171 1.96 -20.91 11.19
CA SER A 171 3.26 -20.87 11.87
C SER A 171 4.36 -21.38 10.95
N THR A 172 5.62 -21.18 11.37
CA THR A 172 6.79 -21.59 10.60
C THR A 172 7.39 -22.87 11.16
N VAL A 173 7.77 -23.79 10.27
CA VAL A 173 8.34 -25.11 10.65
C VAL A 173 9.69 -25.27 9.98
N PHE A 174 10.68 -25.78 10.72
CA PHE A 174 11.96 -26.20 10.16
C PHE A 174 11.82 -27.53 9.42
N PRO A 175 12.47 -27.71 8.28
CA PRO A 175 12.45 -28.98 7.55
C PRO A 175 12.88 -30.15 8.45
N GLY A 176 12.04 -31.20 8.42
CA GLY A 176 12.25 -32.38 9.24
C GLY A 176 11.73 -32.32 10.68
N ALA A 177 11.19 -31.19 11.12
CA ALA A 177 10.50 -31.11 12.41
C ALA A 177 9.13 -31.80 12.30
N ALA A 178 8.95 -32.88 13.08
CA ALA A 178 7.68 -33.61 13.14
C ALA A 178 6.68 -32.98 14.11
N ASP A 179 7.15 -32.23 15.09
CA ASP A 179 6.38 -31.57 16.14
C ASP A 179 7.11 -30.33 16.67
N GLU A 180 6.50 -29.63 17.63
CA GLU A 180 7.02 -28.41 18.24
C GLU A 180 8.35 -28.64 18.99
N GLU A 181 8.52 -29.79 19.65
CA GLU A 181 9.76 -30.09 20.37
C GLU A 181 10.93 -30.32 19.39
N ALA A 182 10.69 -31.01 18.28
CA ALA A 182 11.67 -31.13 17.20
C ALA A 182 11.99 -29.77 16.57
N ASN A 183 10.97 -28.92 16.38
CA ASN A 183 11.14 -27.57 15.83
C ASN A 183 12.04 -26.70 16.72
N LYS A 184 11.81 -26.72 18.06
CA LYS A 184 12.66 -26.03 19.04
C LYS A 184 14.09 -26.54 19.03
N LYS A 185 14.26 -27.88 19.00
CA LYS A 185 15.57 -28.50 18.97
C LYS A 185 16.38 -28.05 17.74
N ILE A 186 15.80 -28.12 16.54
CA ILE A 186 16.45 -27.68 15.31
C ILE A 186 16.81 -26.19 15.37
N ALA A 187 15.90 -25.35 15.88
CA ALA A 187 16.18 -23.92 16.07
C ALA A 187 17.37 -23.67 17.00
N ALA A 188 17.44 -24.40 18.13
CA ALA A 188 18.55 -24.30 19.08
C ALA A 188 19.88 -24.77 18.50
N GLU A 189 19.88 -25.90 17.78
CA GLU A 189 21.05 -26.44 17.09
C GLU A 189 21.59 -25.42 16.06
N ARG A 190 20.71 -24.82 15.26
CA ARG A 190 21.10 -23.77 14.29
C ARG A 190 21.67 -22.54 14.96
N LYS A 191 21.06 -22.09 16.05
CA LYS A 191 21.55 -20.94 16.83
C LYS A 191 22.96 -21.20 17.40
N ALA A 192 23.26 -22.45 17.73
CA ALA A 192 24.56 -22.86 18.27
C ALA A 192 25.68 -23.00 17.22
N LEU A 193 25.37 -22.94 15.92
CA LEU A 193 26.38 -23.02 14.87
C LEU A 193 27.39 -21.88 14.97
N LYS A 194 28.66 -22.22 14.83
CA LYS A 194 29.78 -21.27 14.92
C LYS A 194 29.98 -20.43 13.67
N TYR A 195 29.43 -20.87 12.54
CA TYR A 195 29.45 -20.13 11.26
C TYR A 195 28.10 -19.46 10.97
N ARG A 196 28.13 -18.48 10.10
CA ARG A 196 26.95 -17.68 9.68
C ARG A 196 26.90 -17.64 8.15
N ALA A 197 26.92 -18.78 7.48
CA ALA A 197 26.80 -18.90 6.04
C ALA A 197 25.36 -19.25 5.66
N ARG A 198 24.82 -18.58 4.62
CA ARG A 198 23.62 -19.02 3.92
C ARG A 198 24.04 -19.88 2.74
N VAL A 199 23.41 -21.03 2.58
CA VAL A 199 23.71 -21.98 1.50
C VAL A 199 22.42 -22.23 0.74
N TYR A 200 22.45 -22.07 -0.57
CA TYR A 200 21.31 -22.24 -1.45
C TYR A 200 21.69 -23.14 -2.64
N ASP A 201 20.82 -24.09 -2.92
CA ASP A 201 20.95 -24.98 -4.09
C ASP A 201 19.97 -24.62 -5.20
N ARG A 202 19.12 -23.61 -4.98
CA ARG A 202 17.99 -23.22 -5.86
C ARG A 202 17.60 -21.78 -5.72
N PHE A 203 16.82 -21.33 -6.71
CA PHE A 203 16.09 -20.08 -6.70
C PHE A 203 14.64 -20.33 -6.19
N PRO A 204 13.98 -19.34 -5.56
CA PRO A 204 14.49 -18.02 -5.19
C PRO A 204 15.34 -18.06 -3.90
N ILE A 205 16.29 -17.15 -3.79
CA ILE A 205 17.14 -17.01 -2.59
C ILE A 205 16.77 -15.77 -1.75
N ARG A 206 16.02 -14.86 -2.35
CA ARG A 206 15.54 -13.60 -1.74
C ARG A 206 14.11 -13.34 -2.15
N ASN A 207 13.39 -12.59 -1.34
CA ASN A 207 12.08 -12.04 -1.64
C ASN A 207 11.99 -10.64 -1.06
N TRP A 208 11.77 -9.64 -1.88
CA TRP A 208 11.59 -8.24 -1.55
C TRP A 208 12.78 -7.61 -0.80
N ASP A 209 12.86 -7.76 0.52
CA ASP A 209 13.91 -7.23 1.40
C ASP A 209 14.56 -8.31 2.29
N LYS A 210 14.18 -9.57 2.09
CA LYS A 210 14.59 -10.67 2.95
C LYS A 210 15.31 -11.76 2.19
N TRP A 211 16.35 -12.30 2.82
CA TRP A 211 16.89 -13.59 2.43
C TRP A 211 15.91 -14.67 2.85
N ILE A 212 15.63 -15.59 1.94
CA ILE A 212 14.72 -16.70 2.20
C ILE A 212 15.44 -17.70 3.09
N GLU A 213 14.83 -18.02 4.22
CA GLU A 213 15.24 -19.10 5.08
C GLU A 213 14.69 -20.44 4.52
N ASP A 214 15.23 -21.56 4.97
CA ASP A 214 14.78 -22.88 4.55
C ASP A 214 13.54 -23.38 5.33
N THR A 215 12.99 -22.56 6.21
CA THR A 215 11.74 -22.82 6.91
C THR A 215 10.54 -22.77 5.99
N GLN A 216 9.48 -23.48 6.35
CA GLN A 216 8.22 -23.53 5.61
C GLN A 216 7.07 -22.99 6.47
N GLY A 217 6.12 -22.29 5.85
CA GLY A 217 4.85 -21.96 6.48
C GLY A 217 3.95 -23.20 6.52
N HIS A 218 3.32 -23.46 7.67
CA HIS A 218 2.34 -24.53 7.83
C HIS A 218 1.04 -24.01 8.43
N LEU A 219 -0.05 -24.77 8.26
CA LEU A 219 -1.34 -24.54 8.87
C LEU A 219 -1.49 -25.38 10.14
N PHE A 220 -1.87 -24.71 11.23
CA PHE A 220 -2.10 -25.33 12.51
C PHE A 220 -3.57 -25.19 12.92
N ILE A 221 -4.06 -26.13 13.72
CA ILE A 221 -5.33 -26.05 14.41
C ILE A 221 -5.12 -26.15 15.92
N GLN A 222 -5.88 -25.39 16.70
CA GLN A 222 -5.87 -25.49 18.15
C GLN A 222 -7.26 -25.21 18.72
N GLY A 223 -7.70 -26.07 19.66
CA GLY A 223 -8.85 -25.80 20.52
C GLY A 223 -8.58 -24.64 21.48
N LEU A 224 -9.63 -24.02 21.98
CA LEU A 224 -9.54 -22.89 22.92
C LEU A 224 -9.83 -23.27 24.36
N GLU A 225 -10.05 -24.55 24.66
CA GLU A 225 -10.14 -25.07 26.01
C GLU A 225 -8.77 -25.02 26.73
N PRO A 226 -8.74 -24.87 28.05
CA PRO A 226 -7.49 -24.82 28.79
C PRO A 226 -6.62 -26.07 28.56
N GLY A 227 -5.34 -25.86 28.26
CA GLY A 227 -4.38 -26.93 28.01
C GLY A 227 -4.38 -27.52 26.62
N ALA A 228 -5.22 -27.03 25.72
CA ALA A 228 -5.19 -27.41 24.30
C ALA A 228 -3.81 -27.13 23.68
N LYS A 229 -3.35 -28.04 22.81
CA LYS A 229 -2.11 -27.93 22.09
C LYS A 229 -2.35 -27.70 20.58
N ALA A 230 -1.52 -26.91 19.97
CA ALA A 230 -1.51 -26.74 18.53
C ALA A 230 -1.12 -28.05 17.84
N ARG A 231 -1.82 -28.36 16.76
CA ARG A 231 -1.51 -29.49 15.88
C ARG A 231 -1.31 -28.99 14.46
N ASP A 232 -0.20 -29.40 13.89
CA ASP A 232 0.13 -29.11 12.49
C ASP A 232 -0.73 -30.00 11.56
N LEU A 233 -1.49 -29.38 10.68
CA LEU A 233 -2.37 -30.08 9.72
C LEU A 233 -1.61 -30.63 8.51
N LEU A 234 -0.38 -30.12 8.25
CA LEU A 234 0.40 -30.45 7.06
C LEU A 234 1.60 -31.34 7.39
N SER A 235 1.94 -31.52 8.65
CA SER A 235 3.10 -32.33 9.08
C SER A 235 3.05 -33.73 8.49
N GLY A 236 4.20 -34.20 7.95
CA GLY A 236 4.36 -35.55 7.41
C GLY A 236 3.66 -35.80 6.07
N THR A 237 3.04 -34.82 5.45
CA THR A 237 2.36 -34.96 4.14
C THR A 237 3.36 -34.91 2.97
N LYS A 238 3.00 -35.52 1.86
CA LYS A 238 3.76 -35.42 0.61
C LYS A 238 3.81 -34.00 0.06
N LEU A 239 2.77 -33.20 0.36
CA LEU A 239 2.69 -31.81 -0.07
C LEU A 239 3.87 -31.00 0.48
N VAL A 240 4.07 -30.99 1.82
CA VAL A 240 5.17 -30.22 2.44
C VAL A 240 6.55 -30.86 2.24
N ALA A 241 6.62 -32.16 1.97
CA ALA A 241 7.84 -32.83 1.56
C ALA A 241 8.27 -32.45 0.13
N GLY A 242 7.33 -31.93 -0.66
CA GLY A 242 7.59 -31.43 -2.02
C GLY A 242 8.46 -30.18 -2.01
N ARG A 243 9.52 -30.20 -2.82
CA ARG A 243 10.57 -29.15 -2.82
C ARG A 243 10.06 -27.76 -3.22
N GLY A 244 9.02 -27.69 -4.03
CA GLY A 244 8.42 -26.43 -4.50
C GLY A 244 7.25 -25.94 -3.63
N PHE A 245 6.97 -26.57 -2.49
CA PHE A 245 5.88 -26.17 -1.62
C PHE A 245 6.17 -24.82 -0.94
N ALA A 246 5.18 -23.95 -0.99
CA ALA A 246 5.09 -22.69 -0.24
C ALA A 246 3.63 -22.22 -0.22
N GLY A 247 3.31 -21.30 0.68
CA GLY A 247 2.11 -20.47 0.53
C GLY A 247 2.21 -19.60 -0.73
N ARG A 248 1.16 -18.86 -1.05
CA ARG A 248 1.20 -17.83 -2.10
C ARG A 248 2.25 -16.77 -1.71
N VAL A 249 3.22 -16.55 -2.58
CA VAL A 249 4.31 -15.60 -2.32
C VAL A 249 3.82 -14.17 -2.54
N THR A 250 4.02 -13.32 -1.53
CA THR A 250 3.75 -11.89 -1.57
C THR A 250 5.01 -11.10 -1.17
N ASP A 251 4.99 -9.78 -1.32
CA ASP A 251 6.10 -8.93 -0.85
C ASP A 251 6.29 -9.01 0.68
N SER A 252 5.22 -9.33 1.43
CA SER A 252 5.26 -9.52 2.89
C SER A 252 5.76 -10.89 3.32
N GLY A 253 5.77 -11.87 2.42
CA GLY A 253 6.11 -13.27 2.69
C GLY A 253 5.10 -14.25 2.12
N GLU A 254 4.87 -15.37 2.81
CA GLU A 254 3.95 -16.41 2.37
C GLU A 254 2.57 -16.26 3.03
N GLU A 255 1.51 -16.39 2.22
CA GLU A 255 0.11 -16.36 2.65
C GLU A 255 -0.61 -17.63 2.20
N PHE A 256 -1.45 -18.19 3.06
CA PHE A 256 -2.23 -19.41 2.77
C PHE A 256 -3.69 -19.13 2.46
N ASP A 257 -4.18 -17.92 2.66
CA ASP A 257 -5.59 -17.51 2.42
C ASP A 257 -6.59 -18.56 2.92
N ALA A 258 -6.37 -19.11 4.14
CA ALA A 258 -7.08 -20.28 4.65
C ALA A 258 -8.52 -19.94 5.08
N VAL A 259 -9.48 -20.79 4.70
CA VAL A 259 -10.90 -20.69 5.11
C VAL A 259 -11.45 -22.04 5.47
N TRP A 260 -12.37 -22.08 6.43
CA TRP A 260 -13.11 -23.30 6.79
C TRP A 260 -14.14 -23.66 5.73
N THR A 261 -14.33 -24.97 5.51
CA THR A 261 -15.53 -25.45 4.81
C THR A 261 -16.78 -25.15 5.64
N PRO A 262 -17.96 -24.99 5.00
CA PRO A 262 -19.19 -24.60 5.71
C PRO A 262 -19.60 -25.55 6.84
N ASP A 263 -19.26 -26.84 6.76
CA ASP A 263 -19.47 -27.88 7.77
C ASP A 263 -18.41 -27.86 8.89
N GLY A 264 -17.31 -27.14 8.73
CA GLY A 264 -16.19 -27.12 9.67
C GLY A 264 -15.29 -28.36 9.64
N GLU A 265 -15.52 -29.32 8.73
CA GLU A 265 -14.76 -30.57 8.71
C GLU A 265 -13.40 -30.47 8.03
N ALA A 266 -13.19 -29.42 7.23
CA ALA A 266 -11.95 -29.23 6.48
C ALA A 266 -11.60 -27.75 6.33
N VAL A 267 -10.37 -27.51 5.87
CA VAL A 267 -9.81 -26.19 5.56
C VAL A 267 -9.46 -26.15 4.07
N ILE A 268 -9.93 -25.13 3.38
CA ILE A 268 -9.43 -24.75 2.05
C ILE A 268 -8.30 -23.74 2.23
N PHE A 269 -7.19 -23.94 1.51
CA PHE A 269 -6.06 -23.02 1.57
C PHE A 269 -5.38 -22.88 0.21
N VAL A 270 -4.59 -21.83 0.06
CA VAL A 270 -3.84 -21.51 -1.14
C VAL A 270 -2.38 -21.90 -0.95
N ALA A 271 -1.82 -22.62 -1.91
CA ALA A 271 -0.40 -22.94 -1.91
C ALA A 271 0.12 -23.11 -3.35
N THR A 272 1.44 -22.99 -3.51
CA THR A 272 2.16 -23.40 -4.73
C THR A 272 2.98 -24.65 -4.46
N THR A 273 3.18 -25.45 -5.50
CA THR A 273 4.14 -26.57 -5.52
C THR A 273 5.28 -26.30 -6.50
N LYS A 274 5.37 -25.06 -7.00
CA LYS A 274 6.30 -24.65 -8.06
C LYS A 274 7.26 -23.52 -7.63
N ARG A 275 7.41 -23.26 -6.33
CA ARG A 275 8.29 -22.18 -5.85
C ARG A 275 9.72 -22.31 -6.40
N ASP A 276 10.26 -23.52 -6.45
CA ASP A 276 11.61 -23.77 -6.93
C ASP A 276 11.75 -23.65 -8.46
N ALA A 277 10.64 -23.53 -9.20
CA ALA A 277 10.62 -23.24 -10.63
C ALA A 277 10.66 -21.74 -10.95
N ALA A 278 10.64 -20.84 -9.96
CA ALA A 278 10.54 -19.39 -10.15
C ALA A 278 11.65 -18.76 -11.02
N ALA A 279 12.76 -19.46 -11.24
CA ALA A 279 13.81 -19.04 -12.16
C ALA A 279 13.46 -19.23 -13.64
N TYR A 280 12.55 -20.16 -13.98
CA TYR A 280 12.30 -20.58 -15.36
C TYR A 280 10.82 -20.81 -15.70
N ALA A 281 9.91 -20.63 -14.73
CA ALA A 281 8.48 -20.78 -14.92
C ALA A 281 7.67 -19.87 -13.98
N ALA A 282 6.39 -19.68 -14.31
CA ALA A 282 5.44 -19.04 -13.39
C ALA A 282 5.19 -19.94 -12.16
N THR A 283 5.09 -19.31 -11.00
CA THR A 283 4.83 -19.99 -9.71
C THR A 283 3.36 -19.86 -9.35
N ASN A 284 2.48 -20.46 -10.19
CA ASN A 284 1.04 -20.39 -9.97
C ASN A 284 0.63 -21.01 -8.63
N SER A 285 -0.44 -20.46 -8.05
CA SER A 285 -1.04 -20.90 -6.78
C SER A 285 -2.31 -21.70 -7.04
N ALA A 286 -2.50 -22.79 -6.30
CA ALA A 286 -3.68 -23.65 -6.38
C ALA A 286 -4.46 -23.69 -5.07
N LEU A 287 -5.73 -24.07 -5.14
CA LEU A 287 -6.57 -24.36 -3.97
C LEU A 287 -6.33 -25.81 -3.53
N PHE A 288 -6.12 -25.99 -2.23
CA PHE A 288 -5.97 -27.27 -1.57
C PHE A 288 -7.04 -27.44 -0.47
N LYS A 289 -7.38 -28.67 -0.14
CA LYS A 289 -8.29 -29.05 0.96
C LYS A 289 -7.56 -30.00 1.88
N VAL A 290 -7.55 -29.72 3.19
CA VAL A 290 -7.07 -30.61 4.24
C VAL A 290 -8.17 -30.83 5.29
N SER A 291 -8.31 -32.07 5.79
CA SER A 291 -9.24 -32.36 6.89
C SER A 291 -8.83 -31.58 8.15
N SER A 292 -9.81 -31.16 8.96
CA SER A 292 -9.56 -30.59 10.29
C SER A 292 -8.86 -31.58 11.23
N THR A 293 -8.87 -32.87 10.91
CA THR A 293 -8.12 -33.91 11.62
C THR A 293 -6.71 -34.15 11.06
N GLY A 294 -6.29 -33.42 9.99
CA GLY A 294 -5.04 -33.61 9.29
C GLY A 294 -5.12 -34.68 8.21
N GLY A 295 -4.01 -35.10 7.68
CA GLY A 295 -3.88 -36.05 6.58
C GLY A 295 -3.40 -35.41 5.29
N GLU A 296 -3.28 -36.19 4.20
CA GLU A 296 -2.75 -35.69 2.93
C GLU A 296 -3.72 -34.67 2.32
N PRO A 297 -3.27 -33.44 2.02
CA PRO A 297 -4.11 -32.43 1.39
C PRO A 297 -4.47 -32.82 -0.06
N GLN A 298 -5.73 -32.61 -0.40
CA GLN A 298 -6.23 -32.78 -1.77
C GLN A 298 -6.06 -31.47 -2.56
N GLN A 299 -5.39 -31.49 -3.69
CA GLN A 299 -5.39 -30.36 -4.62
C GLN A 299 -6.76 -30.28 -5.33
N LEU A 300 -7.40 -29.13 -5.27
CA LEU A 300 -8.74 -28.89 -5.82
C LEU A 300 -8.73 -28.25 -7.20
N THR A 301 -7.73 -27.43 -7.50
CA THR A 301 -7.57 -26.79 -8.81
C THR A 301 -6.27 -27.26 -9.44
N THR A 302 -6.33 -27.53 -10.74
CA THR A 302 -5.20 -28.04 -11.54
C THR A 302 -4.94 -27.10 -12.71
N GLY A 303 -3.78 -27.26 -13.36
CA GLY A 303 -3.35 -26.39 -14.48
C GLY A 303 -2.31 -25.38 -14.05
N ASP A 304 -2.09 -24.40 -14.92
CA ASP A 304 -1.02 -23.40 -14.77
C ASP A 304 -1.54 -22.00 -14.39
N ASP A 305 -2.85 -21.86 -14.16
CA ASP A 305 -3.45 -20.61 -13.73
C ASP A 305 -3.46 -20.49 -12.20
N SER A 306 -3.50 -19.26 -11.70
CA SER A 306 -3.44 -18.96 -10.26
C SER A 306 -4.80 -18.72 -9.64
N PHE A 307 -4.97 -19.20 -8.41
CA PHE A 307 -6.14 -18.95 -7.56
C PHE A 307 -5.70 -18.39 -6.20
N SER A 308 -6.48 -17.44 -5.68
CA SER A 308 -6.24 -16.85 -4.35
C SER A 308 -7.54 -16.38 -3.71
N HIS A 309 -7.49 -16.00 -2.42
CA HIS A 309 -8.61 -15.43 -1.67
C HIS A 309 -9.92 -16.25 -1.77
N PRO A 310 -9.92 -17.54 -1.40
CA PRO A 310 -11.14 -18.35 -1.41
C PRO A 310 -12.16 -17.82 -0.40
N VAL A 311 -13.44 -17.74 -0.83
CA VAL A 311 -14.56 -17.31 0.03
C VAL A 311 -15.77 -18.16 -0.26
N PHE A 312 -16.36 -18.79 0.76
CA PHE A 312 -17.59 -19.51 0.59
C PHE A 312 -18.80 -18.58 0.49
N ARG A 313 -19.75 -18.94 -0.36
CA ARG A 313 -21.07 -18.33 -0.36
C ARG A 313 -21.78 -18.66 0.97
N PRO A 314 -22.52 -17.71 1.58
CA PRO A 314 -23.12 -17.95 2.89
C PRO A 314 -24.03 -19.18 2.99
N ASP A 315 -24.68 -19.57 1.88
CA ASP A 315 -25.51 -20.80 1.82
C ASP A 315 -24.69 -22.10 1.71
N GLY A 316 -23.35 -22.00 1.66
CA GLY A 316 -22.44 -23.15 1.57
C GLY A 316 -22.41 -23.87 0.22
N LYS A 317 -23.09 -23.38 -0.82
CA LYS A 317 -23.23 -24.09 -2.12
C LYS A 317 -22.26 -23.70 -3.21
N ALA A 318 -21.40 -22.73 -2.94
CA ALA A 318 -20.37 -22.29 -3.90
C ALA A 318 -19.12 -21.78 -3.16
N LEU A 319 -17.97 -21.92 -3.81
CA LEU A 319 -16.69 -21.36 -3.43
C LEU A 319 -16.28 -20.34 -4.51
N TYR A 320 -15.91 -19.15 -4.10
CA TYR A 320 -15.37 -18.11 -4.98
C TYR A 320 -13.87 -17.94 -4.72
N ALA A 321 -13.14 -17.56 -5.76
CA ALA A 321 -11.73 -17.22 -5.65
C ALA A 321 -11.35 -16.15 -6.66
N ILE A 322 -10.32 -15.38 -6.39
CA ILE A 322 -9.63 -14.58 -7.40
C ILE A 322 -8.88 -15.54 -8.31
N PHE A 323 -9.02 -15.34 -9.60
CA PHE A 323 -8.43 -16.13 -10.67
C PHE A 323 -7.56 -15.25 -11.56
N ASN A 324 -6.34 -15.69 -11.83
CA ASN A 324 -5.42 -15.03 -12.75
C ASN A 324 -4.86 -16.03 -13.75
N VAL A 325 -4.85 -15.65 -15.03
CA VAL A 325 -4.29 -16.48 -16.11
C VAL A 325 -2.77 -16.34 -16.12
N GLU A 326 -2.06 -17.45 -15.90
CA GLU A 326 -0.58 -17.49 -15.94
C GLU A 326 -0.06 -18.25 -17.19
N SER A 327 -0.93 -19.06 -17.78
CA SER A 327 -0.60 -20.02 -18.84
C SER A 327 -0.41 -19.40 -20.23
N ASN A 328 -0.79 -18.13 -20.43
CA ASN A 328 -0.85 -17.51 -21.76
C ASN A 328 0.45 -16.83 -22.22
N GLY A 329 1.53 -16.82 -21.39
CA GLY A 329 2.78 -16.13 -21.68
C GLY A 329 2.66 -14.62 -21.81
N LYS A 330 1.62 -14.03 -21.18
CA LYS A 330 1.40 -12.58 -21.11
C LYS A 330 1.72 -12.06 -19.72
N VAL A 331 2.23 -10.84 -19.68
CA VAL A 331 2.35 -10.09 -18.42
C VAL A 331 1.03 -9.38 -18.11
N TYR A 332 0.79 -9.12 -16.82
CA TYR A 332 -0.29 -8.22 -16.36
C TYR A 332 -1.69 -8.62 -16.83
N ASN A 333 -2.00 -9.92 -16.73
CA ASN A 333 -3.36 -10.42 -16.85
C ASN A 333 -4.22 -9.86 -15.71
N LEU A 334 -5.51 -9.64 -16.00
CA LEU A 334 -6.42 -9.09 -14.99
C LEU A 334 -6.83 -10.18 -13.98
N ASP A 335 -6.85 -9.81 -12.72
CA ASP A 335 -7.51 -10.59 -11.68
C ASP A 335 -9.01 -10.63 -11.93
N ARG A 336 -9.59 -11.83 -11.95
CA ARG A 336 -10.99 -12.10 -12.23
C ARG A 336 -11.64 -12.85 -11.09
N LEU A 337 -12.95 -12.84 -10.99
CA LEU A 337 -13.69 -13.59 -10.00
C LEU A 337 -14.15 -14.93 -10.62
N ALA A 338 -13.68 -16.03 -10.04
CA ALA A 338 -14.09 -17.39 -10.39
C ALA A 338 -15.05 -17.95 -9.33
N MET A 339 -16.00 -18.80 -9.77
CA MET A 339 -16.95 -19.51 -8.91
C MET A 339 -16.89 -21.00 -9.20
N PHE A 340 -16.86 -21.81 -8.16
CA PHE A 340 -16.96 -23.26 -8.17
C PHE A 340 -18.25 -23.69 -7.47
N SER A 341 -18.93 -24.73 -7.97
CA SER A 341 -19.97 -25.41 -7.21
C SER A 341 -19.35 -26.15 -6.01
N TRP A 342 -20.02 -26.18 -4.88
CA TRP A 342 -19.55 -26.90 -3.69
C TRP A 342 -20.60 -27.89 -3.20
N PRO A 343 -20.22 -29.12 -2.75
CA PRO A 343 -18.84 -29.63 -2.58
C PRO A 343 -18.23 -30.22 -3.88
N ASN A 344 -19.01 -30.41 -4.93
CA ASN A 344 -18.56 -31.05 -6.18
C ASN A 344 -17.92 -29.99 -7.09
N MET A 345 -16.64 -29.71 -6.85
CA MET A 345 -15.89 -28.77 -7.68
C MET A 345 -15.62 -29.37 -9.06
N GLY A 346 -15.96 -28.60 -10.09
CA GLY A 346 -15.58 -28.81 -11.48
C GLY A 346 -14.75 -27.65 -12.02
N GLN A 347 -14.82 -27.41 -13.32
CA GLN A 347 -14.22 -26.22 -13.92
C GLN A 347 -14.89 -24.94 -13.36
N PRO A 348 -14.13 -23.88 -13.07
CA PRO A 348 -14.71 -22.64 -12.57
C PRO A 348 -15.52 -21.90 -13.64
N SER A 349 -16.59 -21.26 -13.20
CA SER A 349 -17.25 -20.20 -13.98
C SER A 349 -16.56 -18.88 -13.68
N VAL A 350 -15.90 -18.25 -14.66
CA VAL A 350 -15.27 -16.93 -14.50
C VAL A 350 -16.33 -15.86 -14.65
N LEU A 351 -16.82 -15.35 -13.53
CA LEU A 351 -17.99 -14.45 -13.48
C LEU A 351 -17.73 -13.08 -14.09
N THR A 352 -16.49 -12.61 -14.05
CA THR A 352 -16.07 -11.30 -14.56
C THR A 352 -15.25 -11.39 -15.85
N ALA A 353 -15.43 -12.46 -16.63
CA ALA A 353 -14.68 -12.68 -17.89
C ALA A 353 -14.82 -11.51 -18.89
N ASN A 354 -15.99 -10.86 -18.92
CA ASN A 354 -16.30 -9.74 -19.82
C ASN A 354 -16.11 -8.35 -19.16
N PHE A 355 -15.60 -8.30 -17.94
CA PHE A 355 -15.32 -7.06 -17.25
C PHE A 355 -13.84 -6.70 -17.37
N ASP A 356 -13.54 -5.67 -18.15
CA ASP A 356 -12.17 -5.31 -18.54
C ASP A 356 -11.47 -4.45 -17.45
N ARG A 357 -11.55 -4.89 -16.19
CA ARG A 357 -10.84 -4.33 -15.02
C ARG A 357 -10.47 -5.45 -14.07
N ALA A 358 -9.35 -5.29 -13.36
CA ALA A 358 -8.97 -6.21 -12.29
C ALA A 358 -9.93 -6.09 -11.11
N ILE A 359 -10.26 -7.23 -10.50
CA ILE A 359 -11.06 -7.29 -9.27
C ILE A 359 -10.14 -6.96 -8.09
N GLY A 360 -10.53 -5.98 -7.29
CA GLY A 360 -9.92 -5.70 -6.00
C GLY A 360 -10.56 -6.53 -4.88
N SER A 361 -10.90 -5.91 -3.75
CA SER A 361 -11.61 -6.62 -2.67
C SER A 361 -13.04 -6.94 -3.07
N PHE A 362 -13.52 -8.14 -2.71
CA PHE A 362 -14.90 -8.55 -2.96
C PHE A 362 -15.57 -9.12 -1.70
N ALA A 363 -16.91 -9.04 -1.66
CA ALA A 363 -17.72 -9.60 -0.59
C ALA A 363 -19.10 -10.05 -1.11
N ILE A 364 -19.66 -11.10 -0.50
CA ILE A 364 -20.93 -11.70 -0.89
C ILE A 364 -21.99 -11.29 0.13
N THR A 365 -23.21 -10.99 -0.32
CA THR A 365 -24.32 -10.64 0.57
C THR A 365 -24.79 -11.82 1.40
N PRO A 366 -25.27 -11.61 2.65
CA PRO A 366 -25.73 -12.69 3.55
C PRO A 366 -26.84 -13.56 2.93
N ASP A 367 -27.68 -12.99 2.06
CA ASP A 367 -28.74 -13.70 1.33
C ASP A 367 -28.21 -14.53 0.13
N SER A 368 -26.89 -14.55 -0.09
CA SER A 368 -26.25 -15.29 -1.17
C SER A 368 -26.62 -14.88 -2.60
N ARG A 369 -27.20 -13.66 -2.78
CA ARG A 369 -27.74 -13.23 -4.09
C ARG A 369 -26.80 -12.34 -4.87
N SER A 370 -26.00 -11.52 -4.20
CA SER A 370 -25.18 -10.51 -4.86
C SER A 370 -23.73 -10.54 -4.36
N ILE A 371 -22.84 -10.13 -5.24
CA ILE A 371 -21.44 -9.86 -4.93
C ILE A 371 -21.19 -8.38 -5.16
N TYR A 372 -20.50 -7.76 -4.22
CA TYR A 372 -19.94 -6.42 -4.36
C TYR A 372 -18.42 -6.51 -4.40
N PHE A 373 -17.80 -5.70 -5.24
CA PHE A 373 -16.34 -5.69 -5.36
C PHE A 373 -15.83 -4.31 -5.75
N THR A 374 -14.57 -4.03 -5.46
CA THR A 374 -13.88 -2.83 -5.92
C THR A 374 -13.12 -3.12 -7.21
N ALA A 375 -12.98 -2.10 -8.06
CA ALA A 375 -12.13 -2.18 -9.24
C ALA A 375 -11.56 -0.80 -9.59
N GLU A 376 -10.30 -0.80 -10.03
CA GLU A 376 -9.61 0.40 -10.47
C GLU A 376 -10.15 0.90 -11.81
N GLU A 377 -10.43 2.20 -11.89
CA GLU A 377 -10.87 2.84 -13.13
C GLU A 377 -10.47 4.33 -13.18
N ALA A 378 -9.61 4.66 -14.13
CA ALA A 378 -9.26 6.05 -14.50
C ALA A 378 -8.91 6.95 -13.30
N GLY A 379 -8.02 6.49 -12.42
CA GLY A 379 -7.55 7.25 -11.26
C GLY A 379 -8.40 7.10 -10.00
N ASN A 380 -9.46 6.30 -10.04
CA ASN A 380 -10.31 5.97 -8.89
C ASN A 380 -10.34 4.45 -8.64
N GLU A 381 -10.86 4.03 -7.50
CA GLU A 381 -11.25 2.64 -7.27
C GLU A 381 -12.71 2.62 -6.84
N LYS A 382 -13.57 2.12 -7.74
CA LYS A 382 -15.02 2.22 -7.66
C LYS A 382 -15.66 0.94 -7.15
N LEU A 383 -16.92 1.03 -6.71
CA LEU A 383 -17.70 -0.10 -6.22
C LEU A 383 -18.63 -0.62 -7.33
N TYR A 384 -18.52 -1.91 -7.61
CA TYR A 384 -19.33 -2.65 -8.59
C TYR A 384 -20.12 -3.77 -7.92
N THR A 385 -21.11 -4.29 -8.64
CA THR A 385 -21.92 -5.44 -8.21
C THR A 385 -22.28 -6.35 -9.38
N LEU A 386 -22.49 -7.63 -9.07
CA LEU A 386 -23.06 -8.60 -9.99
C LEU A 386 -23.87 -9.66 -9.19
N PRO A 387 -24.80 -10.39 -9.84
CA PRO A 387 -25.47 -11.53 -9.21
C PRO A 387 -24.45 -12.59 -8.79
N ALA A 388 -24.64 -13.22 -7.63
CA ALA A 388 -23.75 -14.25 -7.12
C ALA A 388 -23.68 -15.51 -8.02
N SER A 389 -24.71 -15.74 -8.83
CA SER A 389 -24.73 -16.81 -9.85
C SER A 389 -24.07 -16.44 -11.19
N GLY A 390 -23.53 -15.22 -11.28
CA GLY A 390 -23.04 -14.65 -12.54
C GLY A 390 -24.10 -13.79 -13.25
N GLY A 391 -23.65 -12.98 -14.18
CA GLY A 391 -24.49 -12.03 -14.92
C GLY A 391 -23.75 -10.74 -15.22
N GLU A 392 -24.51 -9.69 -15.52
CA GLU A 392 -23.96 -8.38 -15.85
C GLU A 392 -23.33 -7.69 -14.63
N VAL A 393 -22.12 -7.20 -14.81
CA VAL A 393 -21.44 -6.33 -13.85
C VAL A 393 -22.00 -4.91 -13.99
N ARG A 394 -22.39 -4.30 -12.87
CA ARG A 394 -22.95 -2.95 -12.82
C ARG A 394 -22.22 -2.08 -11.81
N LEU A 395 -22.11 -0.81 -12.09
CA LEU A 395 -21.63 0.19 -11.13
C LEU A 395 -22.64 0.30 -9.98
N ALA A 396 -22.21 -0.09 -8.77
CA ALA A 396 -23.06 -0.04 -7.59
C ALA A 396 -23.16 1.37 -7.00
N MET A 397 -22.03 2.09 -7.01
CA MET A 397 -21.93 3.45 -6.49
C MET A 397 -20.95 4.24 -7.35
N ASP A 398 -21.42 5.32 -7.96
CA ASP A 398 -20.56 6.22 -8.72
C ASP A 398 -19.84 7.17 -7.79
N MET A 399 -18.56 7.35 -8.07
CA MET A 399 -17.68 8.25 -7.34
C MET A 399 -16.88 9.09 -8.31
N THR A 400 -16.85 10.38 -8.06
CA THR A 400 -16.04 11.31 -8.83
C THR A 400 -14.65 11.52 -8.22
N ARG A 401 -14.43 11.03 -6.99
CA ARG A 401 -13.19 11.24 -6.23
C ARG A 401 -12.92 10.10 -5.27
N GLY A 402 -11.62 9.84 -5.05
CA GLY A 402 -11.15 8.89 -4.06
C GLY A 402 -11.20 7.44 -4.50
N VAL A 403 -10.89 6.56 -3.56
CA VAL A 403 -10.84 5.12 -3.75
C VAL A 403 -11.51 4.40 -2.58
N TYR A 404 -12.22 3.31 -2.88
CA TYR A 404 -12.68 2.34 -1.89
C TYR A 404 -11.73 1.16 -1.84
N THR A 405 -11.34 0.77 -0.63
CA THR A 405 -10.51 -0.42 -0.40
C THR A 405 -11.06 -1.25 0.76
N ASN A 406 -10.61 -2.48 0.89
CA ASN A 406 -10.94 -3.36 2.02
C ASN A 406 -12.46 -3.54 2.24
N LEU A 407 -13.21 -3.74 1.16
CA LEU A 407 -14.66 -3.96 1.23
C LEU A 407 -15.01 -5.18 2.08
N ARG A 408 -15.97 -5.03 2.97
CA ARG A 408 -16.50 -6.08 3.85
C ARG A 408 -18.02 -6.02 3.93
N ILE A 409 -18.64 -7.20 4.09
CA ILE A 409 -20.07 -7.37 4.37
C ILE A 409 -20.20 -8.34 5.54
N PRO A 410 -20.82 -7.93 6.68
CA PRO A 410 -21.11 -8.83 7.80
C PRO A 410 -22.03 -9.95 7.38
N GLN A 411 -21.64 -11.20 7.67
CA GLN A 411 -22.33 -12.39 7.12
C GLN A 411 -23.58 -12.83 7.89
N LYS A 412 -23.78 -12.36 9.11
CA LYS A 412 -24.94 -12.68 9.96
C LYS A 412 -25.79 -11.44 10.29
N ALA A 413 -25.55 -10.33 9.61
CA ALA A 413 -26.37 -9.13 9.77
C ALA A 413 -27.77 -9.35 9.18
N SER A 414 -28.78 -8.75 9.80
CA SER A 414 -30.19 -8.83 9.35
C SER A 414 -30.45 -8.09 8.02
N SER A 415 -29.54 -7.21 7.62
CA SER A 415 -29.58 -6.47 6.35
C SER A 415 -28.18 -6.36 5.77
N THR A 416 -28.08 -6.11 4.47
CA THR A 416 -26.79 -5.89 3.80
C THR A 416 -26.20 -4.55 4.26
N ILE A 417 -25.06 -4.63 4.95
CA ILE A 417 -24.26 -3.48 5.39
C ILE A 417 -22.91 -3.58 4.69
N LEU A 418 -22.56 -2.57 3.90
CA LEU A 418 -21.26 -2.48 3.28
C LEU A 418 -20.35 -1.57 4.11
N ILE A 419 -19.17 -2.07 4.44
CA ILE A 419 -18.13 -1.35 5.17
C ILE A 419 -16.86 -1.38 4.31
N ALA A 420 -16.20 -0.23 4.18
CA ALA A 420 -14.95 -0.11 3.43
C ALA A 420 -14.06 0.99 4.03
N ASN A 421 -12.78 0.99 3.70
CA ASN A 421 -12.02 2.23 3.77
C ASN A 421 -12.37 3.10 2.57
N TRP A 422 -12.40 4.40 2.79
CA TRP A 422 -12.39 5.41 1.74
C TRP A 422 -11.29 6.42 2.03
N GLU A 423 -10.59 6.79 0.99
CA GLU A 423 -9.54 7.81 1.02
C GLU A 423 -9.53 8.62 -0.27
N SER A 424 -8.85 9.76 -0.27
CA SER A 424 -8.51 10.52 -1.47
C SER A 424 -7.13 11.16 -1.30
N ALA A 425 -6.59 11.77 -2.33
CA ALA A 425 -5.31 12.47 -2.23
C ALA A 425 -5.28 13.56 -1.13
N MET A 426 -6.45 14.06 -0.74
CA MET A 426 -6.64 15.07 0.31
C MET A 426 -7.15 14.50 1.64
N ASN A 427 -7.39 13.20 1.72
CA ASN A 427 -8.04 12.60 2.89
C ASN A 427 -7.41 11.24 3.18
N PRO A 428 -6.70 11.07 4.31
CA PRO A 428 -6.22 9.75 4.71
C PRO A 428 -7.33 8.73 4.84
N PRO A 429 -7.03 7.42 4.81
CA PRO A 429 -8.02 6.37 4.95
C PRO A 429 -8.83 6.52 6.24
N GLU A 430 -10.15 6.41 6.12
CA GLU A 430 -11.10 6.33 7.22
C GLU A 430 -12.10 5.20 6.94
N VAL A 431 -12.75 4.65 7.97
CA VAL A 431 -13.78 3.62 7.83
C VAL A 431 -15.13 4.25 7.51
N PHE A 432 -15.76 3.75 6.46
CA PHE A 432 -17.08 4.20 6.01
C PHE A 432 -18.09 3.05 5.97
N ARG A 433 -19.34 3.39 6.28
CA ARG A 433 -20.52 2.59 5.95
C ARG A 433 -21.13 3.14 4.66
N LEU A 434 -21.45 2.25 3.73
CA LEU A 434 -22.02 2.59 2.43
C LEU A 434 -23.48 2.20 2.39
N ASP A 435 -24.36 3.13 2.04
CA ASP A 435 -25.78 2.90 1.80
C ASP A 435 -26.04 2.88 0.30
N LEU A 436 -26.38 1.70 -0.21
CA LEU A 436 -26.61 1.47 -1.63
C LEU A 436 -27.95 2.01 -2.12
N ASN A 437 -28.94 2.15 -1.23
CA ASN A 437 -30.27 2.65 -1.60
C ASN A 437 -30.23 4.16 -1.83
N SER A 438 -29.65 4.89 -0.87
CA SER A 438 -29.47 6.34 -0.96
C SER A 438 -28.25 6.75 -1.79
N LYS A 439 -27.35 5.79 -2.14
CA LYS A 439 -26.05 6.01 -2.78
C LYS A 439 -25.18 7.02 -2.02
N THR A 440 -25.22 6.93 -0.70
CA THR A 440 -24.45 7.79 0.19
C THR A 440 -23.43 6.98 0.99
N GLN A 441 -22.37 7.66 1.44
CA GLN A 441 -21.37 7.12 2.34
C GLN A 441 -21.40 7.88 3.66
N GLN A 442 -21.27 7.15 4.77
CA GLN A 442 -21.26 7.70 6.11
C GLN A 442 -19.92 7.34 6.80
N PRO A 443 -19.10 8.32 7.20
CA PRO A 443 -17.87 8.02 7.95
C PRO A 443 -18.22 7.46 9.33
N LEU A 444 -17.65 6.32 9.66
CA LEU A 444 -17.66 5.73 11.00
C LEU A 444 -16.49 6.27 11.84
N THR A 445 -15.38 6.62 11.18
CA THR A 445 -14.20 7.22 11.80
C THR A 445 -13.89 8.56 11.16
N ASN A 446 -13.16 9.41 11.87
CA ASN A 446 -12.80 10.76 11.43
C ASN A 446 -11.59 11.30 12.20
N PHE A 447 -10.51 10.51 12.27
CA PHE A 447 -9.37 10.80 13.12
C PHE A 447 -8.49 11.95 12.65
N ASN A 448 -8.51 12.24 11.35
CA ASN A 448 -7.63 13.22 10.72
C ASN A 448 -8.33 14.53 10.31
N ALA A 449 -9.64 14.66 10.52
CA ALA A 449 -10.44 15.77 9.99
C ALA A 449 -9.90 17.15 10.36
N ASP A 450 -9.53 17.36 11.63
CA ASP A 450 -9.05 18.66 12.11
C ASP A 450 -7.72 19.05 11.45
N ARG A 451 -6.83 18.07 11.19
CA ARG A 451 -5.58 18.30 10.46
C ARG A 451 -5.82 18.58 8.98
N VAL A 452 -6.69 17.77 8.36
CA VAL A 452 -7.09 17.91 6.94
C VAL A 452 -7.68 19.28 6.67
N ALA A 453 -8.53 19.79 7.59
CA ALA A 453 -9.20 21.09 7.45
C ALA A 453 -8.21 22.29 7.45
N GLN A 454 -7.04 22.13 8.04
CA GLN A 454 -6.03 23.18 8.15
C GLN A 454 -5.13 23.30 6.91
N ILE A 455 -5.19 22.33 5.98
CA ILE A 455 -4.25 22.26 4.85
C ILE A 455 -4.84 22.96 3.62
N ASP A 456 -3.98 23.74 2.95
CA ASP A 456 -4.29 24.35 1.66
C ASP A 456 -3.96 23.38 0.53
N TRP A 457 -5.00 22.70 0.06
CA TRP A 457 -4.96 21.80 -1.08
C TRP A 457 -6.26 21.85 -1.89
N GLN A 458 -6.16 21.46 -3.14
CA GLN A 458 -7.28 21.43 -4.07
C GLN A 458 -7.43 20.02 -4.65
N PRO A 459 -8.64 19.60 -5.06
CA PRO A 459 -8.80 18.34 -5.78
C PRO A 459 -7.87 18.21 -6.96
N LEU A 460 -7.44 16.98 -7.24
CA LEU A 460 -6.69 16.67 -8.45
C LEU A 460 -7.52 17.07 -9.68
N ARG A 461 -6.85 17.68 -10.68
CA ARG A 461 -7.48 17.99 -11.97
C ARG A 461 -7.17 16.87 -12.95
N HIS A 462 -8.19 16.25 -13.52
CA HIS A 462 -8.07 15.16 -14.47
C HIS A 462 -8.11 15.68 -15.90
N PHE A 463 -7.30 15.10 -16.80
CA PHE A 463 -7.41 15.32 -18.24
C PHE A 463 -6.99 14.09 -19.04
N TRP A 464 -7.42 14.05 -20.29
CA TRP A 464 -7.12 12.98 -21.22
C TRP A 464 -6.57 13.54 -22.50
N PHE A 465 -5.65 12.81 -23.14
CA PHE A 465 -5.28 13.07 -24.51
C PHE A 465 -5.13 11.78 -25.30
N THR A 466 -5.07 11.87 -26.61
CA THR A 466 -4.73 10.76 -27.48
C THR A 466 -3.26 10.87 -27.87
N SER A 467 -2.47 9.88 -27.50
CA SER A 467 -1.03 9.85 -27.85
C SER A 467 -0.84 9.71 -29.36
N LYS A 468 0.35 10.03 -29.86
CA LYS A 468 0.72 9.84 -31.27
C LYS A 468 0.61 8.38 -31.72
N ALA A 469 0.65 7.43 -30.78
CA ALA A 469 0.39 6.01 -31.02
C ALA A 469 -1.09 5.64 -31.03
N GLY A 470 -2.02 6.60 -30.90
CA GLY A 470 -3.47 6.38 -30.91
C GLY A 470 -4.05 5.90 -29.56
N LYS A 471 -3.26 5.82 -28.50
CA LYS A 471 -3.74 5.39 -27.18
C LYS A 471 -4.33 6.56 -26.40
N ARG A 472 -5.43 6.32 -25.68
CA ARG A 472 -6.03 7.28 -24.74
C ARG A 472 -5.27 7.25 -23.42
N ILE A 473 -4.64 8.35 -23.04
CA ILE A 473 -3.80 8.48 -21.87
C ILE A 473 -4.48 9.38 -20.85
N HIS A 474 -4.66 8.85 -19.63
CA HIS A 474 -5.23 9.55 -18.48
C HIS A 474 -4.13 10.23 -17.67
N ASN A 475 -4.45 11.42 -17.16
CA ASN A 475 -3.54 12.21 -16.37
C ASN A 475 -4.24 12.91 -15.23
N MET A 476 -3.51 13.21 -14.17
CA MET A 476 -3.94 14.05 -13.07
C MET A 476 -2.89 15.13 -12.79
N VAL A 477 -3.37 16.24 -12.26
CA VAL A 477 -2.52 17.38 -11.87
C VAL A 477 -2.80 17.78 -10.44
N ALA A 478 -1.77 17.78 -9.60
CA ALA A 478 -1.82 18.40 -8.28
C ALA A 478 -1.23 19.82 -8.34
N LEU A 479 -1.93 20.76 -7.70
CA LEU A 479 -1.57 22.17 -7.68
C LEU A 479 -0.81 22.52 -6.38
N PRO A 480 0.11 23.50 -6.43
CA PRO A 480 0.80 23.97 -5.23
C PRO A 480 -0.15 24.70 -4.27
N PRO A 481 0.23 24.85 -3.00
CA PRO A 481 -0.52 25.67 -2.05
C PRO A 481 -0.50 27.16 -2.51
N ASN A 482 -1.52 27.92 -2.10
CA ASN A 482 -1.73 29.32 -2.52
C ASN A 482 -1.69 29.49 -4.05
N PHE A 483 -2.28 28.49 -4.75
CA PHE A 483 -2.31 28.47 -6.20
C PHE A 483 -3.02 29.73 -6.77
N ASP A 484 -2.37 30.35 -7.74
CA ASP A 484 -2.87 31.51 -8.47
C ASP A 484 -2.73 31.23 -9.98
N GLU A 485 -3.84 31.16 -10.70
CA GLU A 485 -3.83 30.82 -12.14
C GLU A 485 -3.13 31.84 -13.04
N HIS A 486 -2.87 33.05 -12.52
CA HIS A 486 -2.15 34.12 -13.24
C HIS A 486 -0.62 34.00 -13.08
N LYS A 487 -0.13 33.11 -12.23
CA LYS A 487 1.31 32.87 -12.05
C LYS A 487 1.80 31.70 -12.90
N LYS A 488 3.11 31.63 -13.09
CA LYS A 488 3.78 30.53 -13.80
C LYS A 488 4.49 29.61 -12.82
N TYR A 489 4.24 28.32 -12.96
CA TYR A 489 4.79 27.27 -12.08
C TYR A 489 5.61 26.26 -12.88
N PRO A 490 6.79 25.86 -12.41
CA PRO A 490 7.54 24.77 -13.01
C PRO A 490 6.74 23.45 -12.96
N LEU A 491 6.99 22.57 -13.93
CA LEU A 491 6.36 21.27 -14.03
C LEU A 491 7.25 20.17 -13.44
N LEU A 492 6.73 19.43 -12.49
CA LEU A 492 7.30 18.18 -12.00
C LEU A 492 6.48 17.01 -12.53
N VAL A 493 7.05 16.23 -13.43
CA VAL A 493 6.46 15.00 -13.97
C VAL A 493 6.82 13.85 -13.04
N VAL A 494 5.83 13.17 -12.47
CA VAL A 494 6.07 12.04 -11.54
C VAL A 494 5.56 10.75 -12.17
N MET A 495 6.47 9.78 -12.29
CA MET A 495 6.25 8.49 -12.93
C MET A 495 6.03 7.41 -11.86
N HIS A 496 4.92 6.65 -11.96
CA HIS A 496 4.63 5.59 -10.99
C HIS A 496 5.50 4.35 -11.18
N GLY A 497 5.59 3.55 -10.14
CA GLY A 497 6.22 2.23 -10.17
C GLY A 497 5.26 1.15 -10.70
N GLY A 498 5.67 -0.07 -10.65
CA GLY A 498 4.96 -1.23 -11.14
C GLY A 498 5.70 -1.87 -12.32
N PRO A 499 5.27 -1.68 -13.58
CA PRO A 499 4.32 -0.73 -14.18
C PRO A 499 2.84 -1.06 -14.00
N TYR A 500 2.49 -2.30 -13.64
CA TYR A 500 1.12 -2.74 -13.34
C TYR A 500 0.62 -2.09 -12.04
N SER A 501 0.27 -0.82 -12.16
CA SER A 501 -0.26 0.08 -11.13
C SER A 501 -0.84 1.30 -11.82
N MET A 502 -1.47 2.22 -11.10
CA MET A 502 -1.85 3.52 -11.63
C MET A 502 -1.70 4.63 -10.58
N TRP A 503 -1.51 5.86 -11.02
CA TRP A 503 -1.75 7.01 -10.18
C TRP A 503 -3.25 7.11 -9.88
N ARG A 504 -3.61 7.23 -8.61
CA ARG A 504 -4.98 7.28 -8.11
C ARG A 504 -5.22 8.53 -7.27
N ASP A 505 -6.47 8.92 -7.13
CA ASP A 505 -6.90 9.90 -6.13
C ASP A 505 -6.92 9.23 -4.74
N ASN A 506 -5.73 8.94 -4.20
CA ASN A 506 -5.54 8.30 -2.91
C ASN A 506 -4.48 8.99 -2.06
N TRP A 507 -4.54 8.79 -0.76
CA TRP A 507 -3.52 9.24 0.16
C TRP A 507 -2.24 8.41 0.03
N GLY A 508 -1.09 9.06 0.06
CA GLY A 508 0.21 8.39 0.05
C GLY A 508 1.22 9.10 0.94
N LEU A 509 1.98 8.36 1.73
CA LEU A 509 3.13 8.87 2.46
C LEU A 509 4.36 9.00 1.56
N ARG A 510 4.49 8.06 0.65
CA ARG A 510 5.56 8.03 -0.36
C ARG A 510 5.09 8.75 -1.61
N TRP A 511 5.93 9.62 -2.17
CA TRP A 511 5.59 10.38 -3.38
C TRP A 511 4.29 11.17 -3.24
N ASN A 512 4.04 11.72 -2.03
CA ASN A 512 2.83 12.50 -1.77
C ASN A 512 2.75 13.70 -2.70
N TYR A 513 1.66 13.79 -3.45
CA TYR A 513 1.48 14.77 -4.53
C TYR A 513 1.59 16.21 -4.06
N TYR A 514 0.95 16.52 -2.92
CA TYR A 514 0.92 17.88 -2.38
C TYR A 514 2.21 18.26 -1.64
N LEU A 515 2.87 17.29 -1.02
CA LEU A 515 4.19 17.55 -0.44
C LEU A 515 5.22 17.81 -1.54
N LEU A 516 5.15 17.10 -2.67
CA LEU A 516 5.97 17.39 -3.85
C LEU A 516 5.62 18.74 -4.50
N ALA A 517 4.35 19.12 -4.49
CA ALA A 517 3.88 20.41 -5.01
C ALA A 517 4.20 21.60 -4.08
N LYS A 518 4.43 21.36 -2.80
CA LYS A 518 4.60 22.38 -1.74
C LYS A 518 5.53 23.52 -2.12
N PRO A 519 6.72 23.30 -2.73
CA PRO A 519 7.63 24.39 -3.05
C PRO A 519 7.17 25.31 -4.19
N GLY A 520 5.99 25.06 -4.78
CA GLY A 520 5.45 25.83 -5.88
C GLY A 520 5.60 25.12 -7.25
N TYR A 521 5.48 23.79 -7.26
CA TYR A 521 5.47 23.00 -8.50
C TYR A 521 4.05 22.56 -8.85
N VAL A 522 3.73 22.53 -10.13
CA VAL A 522 2.61 21.76 -10.66
C VAL A 522 3.11 20.33 -10.85
N VAL A 523 2.44 19.36 -10.21
CA VAL A 523 2.82 17.95 -10.28
C VAL A 523 1.92 17.24 -11.27
N LEU A 524 2.50 16.68 -12.33
CA LEU A 524 1.82 15.88 -13.35
C LEU A 524 2.00 14.40 -13.07
N LEU A 525 0.88 13.68 -13.02
CA LEU A 525 0.75 12.25 -12.77
C LEU A 525 0.15 11.59 -14.02
N THR A 526 0.94 10.85 -14.78
CA THR A 526 0.53 10.22 -16.04
C THR A 526 0.31 8.72 -15.84
N ASN A 527 -0.83 8.20 -16.28
CA ASN A 527 -1.12 6.77 -16.37
C ASN A 527 -0.82 6.31 -17.81
N TYR A 528 0.43 5.94 -18.04
CA TYR A 528 0.99 5.49 -19.32
C TYR A 528 0.75 4.00 -19.57
N SER A 529 1.10 3.51 -20.76
CA SER A 529 1.04 2.07 -21.12
C SER A 529 1.63 1.18 -20.04
N GLY A 530 0.93 0.12 -19.68
CA GLY A 530 1.25 -0.76 -18.54
C GLY A 530 0.43 -0.46 -17.29
N SER A 531 -0.22 0.72 -17.18
CA SER A 531 -1.03 1.08 -16.03
C SER A 531 -2.29 0.22 -15.93
N THR A 532 -2.72 -0.04 -14.67
CA THR A 532 -4.02 -0.66 -14.34
C THR A 532 -5.17 0.34 -14.52
N GLY A 533 -6.43 -0.15 -14.46
CA GLY A 533 -7.62 0.70 -14.53
C GLY A 533 -8.01 1.18 -15.93
N PHE A 534 -7.35 0.68 -17.00
CA PHE A 534 -7.59 1.06 -18.40
C PHE A 534 -7.82 -0.14 -19.34
N GLY A 535 -8.00 -1.33 -18.78
CA GLY A 535 -8.22 -2.58 -19.47
C GLY A 535 -6.96 -3.43 -19.64
N GLU A 536 -7.18 -4.74 -19.89
CA GLU A 536 -6.09 -5.73 -19.97
C GLU A 536 -5.13 -5.44 -21.12
N LYS A 537 -5.67 -5.09 -22.30
CA LYS A 537 -4.85 -4.74 -23.46
C LYS A 537 -3.94 -3.53 -23.20
N PHE A 538 -4.40 -2.56 -22.43
CA PHE A 538 -3.60 -1.39 -22.07
C PHE A 538 -2.47 -1.77 -21.11
N ALA A 539 -2.77 -2.57 -20.09
CA ALA A 539 -1.77 -3.07 -19.14
C ALA A 539 -0.71 -3.95 -19.85
N GLN A 540 -1.14 -4.87 -20.70
CA GLN A 540 -0.24 -5.76 -21.47
C GLN A 540 0.55 -5.05 -22.56
N SER A 541 0.16 -3.85 -22.99
CA SER A 541 0.82 -3.14 -24.09
C SER A 541 2.27 -2.73 -23.83
N ILE A 542 2.76 -2.97 -22.62
CA ILE A 542 4.16 -2.76 -22.22
C ILE A 542 5.05 -3.99 -22.50
N GLN A 543 4.46 -5.18 -22.73
CA GLN A 543 5.24 -6.37 -23.06
C GLN A 543 5.97 -6.17 -24.40
N GLY A 544 7.27 -6.31 -24.39
CA GLY A 544 8.12 -6.01 -25.54
C GLY A 544 8.41 -4.53 -25.80
N ASP A 545 7.86 -3.62 -24.98
CA ASP A 545 8.15 -2.16 -25.06
C ASP A 545 8.20 -1.53 -23.65
N PRO A 546 9.18 -1.93 -22.81
CA PRO A 546 9.20 -1.49 -21.43
C PRO A 546 9.46 0.01 -21.24
N PHE A 547 10.10 0.73 -22.19
CA PHE A 547 10.50 2.11 -21.96
C PHE A 547 10.16 3.08 -23.08
N THR A 548 10.22 2.66 -24.33
CA THR A 548 10.08 3.60 -25.47
C THR A 548 8.67 4.18 -25.56
N GLY A 549 7.63 3.32 -25.53
CA GLY A 549 6.24 3.75 -25.54
C GLY A 549 5.86 4.58 -24.32
N PRO A 550 6.03 4.05 -23.10
CA PRO A 550 5.75 4.79 -21.86
C PRO A 550 6.51 6.11 -21.77
N GLY A 551 7.80 6.13 -22.11
CA GLY A 551 8.63 7.34 -22.09
C GLY A 551 8.12 8.42 -23.07
N ARG A 552 7.68 8.02 -24.25
CA ARG A 552 7.08 8.94 -25.23
C ARG A 552 5.73 9.47 -24.72
N GLU A 553 4.86 8.62 -24.21
CA GLU A 553 3.55 9.00 -23.69
C GLU A 553 3.64 9.99 -22.52
N ILE A 554 4.64 9.83 -21.63
CA ILE A 554 4.93 10.78 -20.54
C ILE A 554 5.36 12.14 -21.08
N ASN A 555 6.22 12.17 -22.08
CA ASN A 555 6.65 13.43 -22.69
C ASN A 555 5.50 14.13 -23.43
N GLU A 556 4.64 13.38 -24.12
CA GLU A 556 3.41 13.89 -24.76
C GLU A 556 2.40 14.41 -23.71
N ALA A 557 2.28 13.75 -22.55
CA ALA A 557 1.45 14.21 -21.43
C ALA A 557 1.95 15.56 -20.88
N ALA A 558 3.26 15.73 -20.77
CA ALA A 558 3.84 16.99 -20.36
C ALA A 558 3.59 18.11 -21.39
N ASP A 559 3.66 17.82 -22.70
CA ASP A 559 3.30 18.78 -23.77
C ASP A 559 1.82 19.17 -23.67
N GLU A 560 0.95 18.21 -23.46
CA GLU A 560 -0.48 18.46 -23.33
C GLU A 560 -0.82 19.25 -22.07
N ALA A 561 -0.16 18.97 -20.93
CA ALA A 561 -0.35 19.75 -19.71
C ALA A 561 0.08 21.21 -19.89
N ILE A 562 1.17 21.48 -20.61
CA ILE A 562 1.63 22.84 -20.95
C ILE A 562 0.61 23.53 -21.86
N ARG A 563 0.02 22.81 -22.79
CA ARG A 563 -1.00 23.35 -23.72
C ARG A 563 -2.31 23.69 -23.02
N LEU A 564 -2.77 22.81 -22.12
CA LEU A 564 -4.05 22.93 -21.43
C LEU A 564 -4.04 23.92 -20.27
N PHE A 565 -2.91 24.04 -19.60
CA PHE A 565 -2.78 24.82 -18.37
C PHE A 565 -1.81 25.99 -18.56
N PRO A 566 -2.32 27.20 -18.90
CA PRO A 566 -1.49 28.37 -19.14
C PRO A 566 -0.56 28.75 -17.98
N PHE A 567 -0.87 28.33 -16.75
CA PHE A 567 -0.03 28.55 -15.57
C PHE A 567 1.20 27.62 -15.52
N VAL A 568 1.33 26.60 -16.37
CA VAL A 568 2.51 25.74 -16.42
C VAL A 568 3.63 26.43 -17.19
N ASP A 569 4.82 26.49 -16.60
CA ASP A 569 6.05 26.97 -17.27
C ASP A 569 6.76 25.80 -17.96
N GLY A 570 6.51 25.66 -19.26
CA GLY A 570 7.13 24.62 -20.09
C GLY A 570 8.65 24.72 -20.23
N THR A 571 9.28 25.82 -19.83
CA THR A 571 10.75 25.98 -19.88
C THR A 571 11.46 25.41 -18.65
N ARG A 572 10.71 25.19 -17.55
CA ARG A 572 11.22 24.68 -16.28
C ARG A 572 10.52 23.36 -15.94
N GLN A 573 11.09 22.26 -16.41
CA GLN A 573 10.55 20.92 -16.20
C GLN A 573 11.57 20.01 -15.52
N ALA A 574 11.09 19.16 -14.60
CA ALA A 574 11.83 18.05 -14.00
C ALA A 574 11.00 16.78 -14.09
N ALA A 575 11.67 15.62 -14.03
CA ALA A 575 10.98 14.33 -13.92
C ALA A 575 11.53 13.51 -12.75
N ALA A 576 10.66 12.76 -12.11
CA ALA A 576 10.96 11.98 -10.92
C ALA A 576 10.18 10.67 -10.90
N GLY A 577 10.73 9.61 -10.30
CA GLY A 577 10.02 8.36 -10.12
C GLY A 577 10.75 7.36 -9.26
N ALA A 578 10.01 6.34 -8.83
CA ALA A 578 10.54 5.23 -8.03
C ALA A 578 10.24 3.89 -8.71
N SER A 579 11.10 2.88 -8.45
CA SER A 579 10.95 1.56 -9.04
C SER A 579 10.90 1.65 -10.57
N TYR A 580 9.86 1.14 -11.21
CA TYR A 580 9.68 1.32 -12.65
C TYR A 580 9.64 2.81 -13.06
N GLY A 581 9.09 3.72 -12.23
CA GLY A 581 9.20 5.17 -12.45
C GLY A 581 10.65 5.66 -12.38
N GLY A 582 11.49 5.07 -11.55
CA GLY A 582 12.94 5.28 -11.52
C GLY A 582 13.65 4.75 -12.76
N HIS A 583 13.20 3.60 -13.30
CA HIS A 583 13.66 3.07 -14.58
C HIS A 583 13.39 4.06 -15.71
N LEU A 584 12.17 4.63 -15.74
CA LEU A 584 11.79 5.66 -16.71
C LEU A 584 12.58 6.96 -16.51
N ALA A 585 12.93 7.36 -15.28
CA ALA A 585 13.81 8.51 -15.06
C ALA A 585 15.20 8.27 -15.67
N ASN A 586 15.76 7.07 -15.53
CA ASN A 586 17.01 6.67 -16.19
C ASN A 586 16.85 6.55 -17.72
N TRP A 587 15.70 6.15 -18.21
CA TRP A 587 15.37 6.17 -19.64
C TRP A 587 15.28 7.58 -20.20
N MET A 588 14.69 8.54 -19.45
CA MET A 588 14.69 9.96 -19.83
C MET A 588 16.12 10.52 -19.88
N GLN A 589 17.00 10.11 -18.96
CA GLN A 589 18.41 10.44 -18.98
C GLN A 589 19.10 10.00 -20.29
N ALA A 590 18.68 8.83 -20.79
CA ALA A 590 19.26 8.20 -21.99
C ALA A 590 18.73 8.81 -23.32
N THR A 591 17.51 9.35 -23.34
CA THR A 591 16.77 9.60 -24.58
C THR A 591 16.33 11.03 -24.80
N THR A 592 16.35 11.89 -23.77
CA THR A 592 15.92 13.29 -23.91
C THR A 592 16.73 14.24 -23.02
N THR A 593 16.81 15.51 -23.45
CA THR A 593 17.36 16.61 -22.64
C THR A 593 16.29 17.62 -22.23
N ARG A 594 15.03 17.19 -22.28
CA ARG A 594 13.86 18.03 -21.96
C ARG A 594 13.91 18.57 -20.53
N TYR A 595 14.31 17.74 -19.57
CA TYR A 595 14.24 18.01 -18.15
C TYR A 595 15.51 18.73 -17.65
N LYS A 596 15.33 19.72 -16.77
CA LYS A 596 16.44 20.45 -16.12
C LYS A 596 17.15 19.56 -15.08
N CYS A 597 16.42 18.64 -14.44
CA CYS A 597 16.99 17.62 -13.58
C CYS A 597 16.04 16.42 -13.50
N LEU A 598 16.59 15.30 -13.02
CA LEU A 598 15.90 14.04 -12.82
C LEU A 598 16.06 13.55 -11.37
N ILE A 599 15.14 12.70 -10.92
CA ILE A 599 15.20 11.98 -9.65
C ILE A 599 14.82 10.53 -9.91
N SER A 600 15.72 9.60 -9.56
CA SER A 600 15.52 8.16 -9.71
C SER A 600 15.72 7.47 -8.37
N HIS A 601 14.64 7.00 -7.76
CA HIS A 601 14.70 6.14 -6.57
C HIS A 601 14.51 4.69 -6.98
N ALA A 602 15.41 3.80 -6.51
CA ALA A 602 15.35 2.36 -6.80
C ALA A 602 15.14 2.08 -8.31
N GLY A 603 15.85 2.82 -9.17
CA GLY A 603 15.70 2.76 -10.63
C GLY A 603 16.78 1.90 -11.28
N LEU A 604 16.39 0.95 -12.13
CA LEU A 604 17.35 0.19 -12.92
C LEU A 604 18.06 1.09 -13.95
N ILE A 605 19.31 0.77 -14.23
CA ILE A 605 20.10 1.34 -15.31
C ILE A 605 20.48 0.28 -16.36
N ASN A 606 20.52 -0.99 -15.94
CA ASN A 606 21.01 -2.10 -16.76
C ASN A 606 20.07 -3.30 -16.64
N LEU A 607 19.30 -3.58 -17.68
CA LEU A 607 18.34 -4.68 -17.75
C LEU A 607 19.00 -6.05 -17.50
N GLU A 608 20.16 -6.28 -18.08
CA GLU A 608 20.87 -7.56 -18.00
C GLU A 608 21.35 -7.81 -16.55
N SER A 609 21.95 -6.81 -15.92
CA SER A 609 22.43 -6.94 -14.54
C SER A 609 21.26 -7.01 -13.54
N GLN A 610 20.15 -6.34 -13.79
CA GLN A 610 18.94 -6.47 -12.97
C GLN A 610 18.36 -7.89 -13.05
N TRP A 611 18.28 -8.46 -14.24
CA TRP A 611 17.82 -9.83 -14.42
C TRP A 611 18.61 -10.80 -13.52
N GLY A 612 19.94 -10.71 -13.50
CA GLY A 612 20.80 -11.60 -12.74
C GLY A 612 20.87 -11.32 -11.23
N THR A 613 20.41 -10.17 -10.76
CA THR A 613 20.57 -9.75 -9.35
C THR A 613 19.26 -9.43 -8.61
N SER A 614 18.13 -9.41 -9.30
CA SER A 614 16.80 -9.21 -8.71
C SER A 614 16.28 -10.47 -8.01
N ASP A 615 15.31 -10.30 -7.13
CA ASP A 615 14.55 -11.39 -6.50
C ASP A 615 13.58 -12.08 -7.48
N THR A 616 13.38 -11.53 -8.68
CA THR A 616 12.54 -12.09 -9.74
C THR A 616 13.30 -12.17 -11.07
N ILE A 617 13.19 -13.29 -11.76
CA ILE A 617 13.88 -13.55 -13.05
C ILE A 617 12.86 -13.77 -14.17
N TYR A 618 12.05 -14.81 -14.09
CA TYR A 618 11.22 -15.31 -15.17
C TYR A 618 10.22 -14.29 -15.74
N SER A 619 9.58 -13.51 -14.89
CA SER A 619 8.66 -12.46 -15.35
C SER A 619 9.34 -11.40 -16.22
N ARG A 620 10.65 -11.17 -16.02
CA ARG A 620 11.45 -10.26 -16.86
C ARG A 620 11.76 -10.86 -18.21
N GLU A 621 11.97 -12.17 -18.28
CA GLU A 621 12.13 -12.89 -19.56
C GLU A 621 10.85 -12.82 -20.37
N VAL A 622 9.70 -13.07 -19.75
CA VAL A 622 8.38 -12.94 -20.40
C VAL A 622 8.18 -11.50 -20.91
N SER A 623 8.55 -10.49 -20.13
CA SER A 623 8.42 -9.08 -20.52
C SER A 623 9.32 -8.70 -21.69
N ASN A 624 10.55 -9.26 -21.75
CA ASN A 624 11.61 -8.82 -22.65
C ASN A 624 11.89 -9.77 -23.81
N GLY A 625 11.11 -10.86 -23.96
CA GLY A 625 11.16 -11.76 -25.10
C GLY A 625 12.16 -12.89 -24.99
N GLY A 626 12.45 -13.35 -23.76
CA GLY A 626 13.31 -14.51 -23.49
C GLY A 626 14.50 -14.18 -22.59
N PRO A 627 15.31 -15.17 -22.24
CA PRO A 627 16.47 -15.00 -21.36
C PRO A 627 17.57 -14.14 -22.00
N VAL A 628 18.41 -13.54 -21.17
CA VAL A 628 19.43 -12.57 -21.59
C VAL A 628 20.38 -13.14 -22.68
N TRP A 629 20.78 -14.38 -22.57
CA TRP A 629 21.70 -15.00 -23.52
C TRP A 629 21.12 -15.25 -24.93
N GLU A 630 19.80 -15.24 -25.09
CA GLU A 630 19.15 -15.31 -26.40
C GLU A 630 19.16 -13.96 -27.13
N GLN A 631 19.53 -12.90 -26.42
CA GLN A 631 19.78 -11.57 -26.97
C GLN A 631 18.61 -10.96 -27.73
N ALA A 632 17.37 -11.13 -27.23
CA ALA A 632 16.21 -10.43 -27.74
C ALA A 632 16.49 -8.91 -27.83
N PRO A 633 15.97 -8.19 -28.85
CA PRO A 633 16.33 -6.78 -29.09
C PRO A 633 16.18 -5.88 -27.89
N ILE A 634 15.17 -6.10 -27.04
CA ILE A 634 14.85 -5.31 -25.86
C ILE A 634 16.06 -5.17 -24.89
N TRP A 635 16.81 -6.27 -24.69
CA TRP A 635 17.99 -6.26 -23.81
C TRP A 635 19.06 -5.24 -24.22
N ARG A 636 19.04 -4.78 -25.45
CA ARG A 636 19.98 -3.79 -26.01
C ARG A 636 19.31 -2.46 -26.33
N GLU A 637 18.18 -2.49 -27.02
CA GLU A 637 17.54 -1.31 -27.61
C GLU A 637 16.81 -0.45 -26.56
N GLN A 638 16.39 -1.07 -25.46
CA GLN A 638 15.72 -0.38 -24.36
C GLN A 638 16.50 -0.50 -23.02
N ASN A 639 17.79 -0.70 -23.08
CA ASN A 639 18.67 -0.76 -21.91
C ASN A 639 19.36 0.59 -21.68
N PRO A 640 18.99 1.39 -20.66
CA PRO A 640 19.46 2.76 -20.51
C PRO A 640 20.99 2.92 -20.51
N ILE A 641 21.74 2.00 -19.90
CA ILE A 641 23.20 2.07 -19.83
C ILE A 641 23.86 2.06 -21.22
N ARG A 642 23.22 1.43 -22.21
CA ARG A 642 23.72 1.37 -23.59
C ARG A 642 23.74 2.74 -24.28
N PHE A 643 22.98 3.69 -23.74
CA PHE A 643 22.86 5.08 -24.23
C PHE A 643 23.60 6.07 -23.34
N ALA A 644 24.49 5.63 -22.47
CA ALA A 644 25.19 6.47 -21.50
C ALA A 644 25.91 7.68 -22.13
N LYS A 645 26.41 7.55 -23.38
CA LYS A 645 26.98 8.67 -24.12
C LYS A 645 26.05 9.88 -24.30
N ASN A 646 24.75 9.67 -24.16
CA ASN A 646 23.74 10.73 -24.29
C ASN A 646 23.44 11.43 -22.96
N PHE A 647 23.92 10.90 -21.83
CA PHE A 647 23.63 11.45 -20.50
C PHE A 647 24.18 12.87 -20.38
N LYS A 648 23.30 13.80 -20.01
CA LYS A 648 23.62 15.22 -19.82
C LYS A 648 22.88 15.86 -18.66
N THR A 649 21.69 15.32 -18.33
CA THR A 649 20.78 15.93 -17.36
C THR A 649 21.25 15.60 -15.93
N PRO A 650 21.36 16.59 -15.03
CA PRO A 650 21.64 16.34 -13.61
C PRO A 650 20.63 15.37 -12.99
N ILE A 651 21.08 14.42 -12.16
CA ILE A 651 20.22 13.40 -11.58
C ILE A 651 20.53 13.14 -10.10
N LEU A 652 19.45 13.04 -9.28
CA LEU A 652 19.49 12.56 -7.91
C LEU A 652 19.15 11.06 -7.92
N LEU A 653 20.05 10.24 -7.40
CA LEU A 653 19.87 8.80 -7.23
C LEU A 653 19.61 8.47 -5.77
N SER A 654 18.71 7.51 -5.50
CA SER A 654 18.38 7.05 -4.15
C SER A 654 18.04 5.57 -4.17
N VAL A 655 18.49 4.80 -3.14
CA VAL A 655 18.25 3.35 -3.05
C VAL A 655 18.42 2.86 -1.62
N GLY A 656 17.60 1.88 -1.19
CA GLY A 656 17.81 1.11 0.05
C GLY A 656 18.82 -0.02 -0.16
N GLU A 657 19.65 -0.29 0.82
CA GLU A 657 20.62 -1.41 0.76
C GLU A 657 19.92 -2.78 0.76
N ASN A 658 18.76 -2.87 1.40
CA ASN A 658 17.96 -4.09 1.47
C ASN A 658 16.95 -4.23 0.33
N ASP A 659 17.10 -3.46 -0.74
CA ASP A 659 16.27 -3.60 -1.94
C ASP A 659 16.76 -4.78 -2.78
N PHE A 660 15.98 -5.87 -2.79
CA PHE A 660 16.26 -7.03 -3.63
C PHE A 660 15.39 -7.07 -4.90
N ARG A 661 14.39 -6.18 -5.02
CA ARG A 661 13.57 -6.04 -6.22
C ARG A 661 14.30 -5.25 -7.33
N VAL A 662 14.88 -4.12 -6.96
CA VAL A 662 15.78 -3.32 -7.82
C VAL A 662 17.08 -3.10 -7.06
N PRO A 663 17.98 -4.10 -7.08
CA PRO A 663 19.10 -4.15 -6.18
C PRO A 663 20.06 -2.97 -6.26
N LEU A 664 20.73 -2.69 -5.15
CA LEU A 664 21.68 -1.58 -4.96
C LEU A 664 22.68 -1.42 -6.11
N ASN A 665 23.14 -2.54 -6.72
CA ASN A 665 24.09 -2.50 -7.84
C ASN A 665 23.56 -1.68 -9.03
N GLN A 666 22.25 -1.62 -9.27
CA GLN A 666 21.66 -0.82 -10.35
C GLN A 666 21.98 0.67 -10.17
N THR A 667 21.80 1.15 -8.94
CA THR A 667 22.09 2.54 -8.61
C THR A 667 23.61 2.82 -8.59
N LEU A 668 24.42 1.87 -8.14
CA LEU A 668 25.89 1.99 -8.15
C LEU A 668 26.47 1.97 -9.58
N GLU A 669 25.93 1.13 -10.47
CA GLU A 669 26.30 1.16 -11.91
C GLU A 669 25.99 2.53 -12.53
N ASN A 670 24.79 3.06 -12.26
CA ASN A 670 24.41 4.39 -12.75
C ASN A 670 25.32 5.49 -12.19
N TRP A 671 25.58 5.45 -10.87
CA TRP A 671 26.49 6.38 -10.22
C TRP A 671 27.90 6.37 -10.87
N SER A 672 28.47 5.19 -11.12
CA SER A 672 29.78 5.05 -11.76
C SER A 672 29.80 5.67 -13.16
N VAL A 673 28.75 5.43 -13.95
CA VAL A 673 28.61 6.03 -15.29
C VAL A 673 28.56 7.56 -15.20
N LEU A 674 27.73 8.11 -14.31
CA LEU A 674 27.54 9.54 -14.14
C LEU A 674 28.83 10.22 -13.70
N GLN A 675 29.57 9.65 -12.73
CA GLN A 675 30.86 10.17 -12.28
C GLN A 675 31.91 10.11 -13.39
N ARG A 676 31.98 9.01 -14.15
CA ARG A 676 32.90 8.86 -15.28
C ARG A 676 32.63 9.90 -16.37
N LEU A 677 31.37 10.27 -16.58
CA LEU A 677 30.94 11.27 -17.57
C LEU A 677 30.93 12.69 -17.00
N GLN A 678 31.25 12.90 -15.73
CA GLN A 678 31.23 14.19 -15.04
C GLN A 678 29.83 14.86 -15.06
N ILE A 679 28.77 14.05 -15.06
CA ILE A 679 27.41 14.56 -15.01
C ILE A 679 27.08 14.96 -13.56
N PRO A 680 26.56 16.18 -13.30
CA PRO A 680 26.16 16.57 -11.94
C PRO A 680 25.15 15.59 -11.37
N SER A 681 25.51 14.96 -10.28
CA SER A 681 24.69 13.91 -9.65
C SER A 681 24.86 13.92 -8.14
N ARG A 682 23.86 13.34 -7.45
CA ARG A 682 23.88 13.05 -6.02
C ARG A 682 23.41 11.63 -5.80
N LEU A 683 24.05 10.92 -4.88
CA LEU A 683 23.67 9.56 -4.49
C LEU A 683 23.27 9.55 -3.01
N ILE A 684 22.12 8.94 -2.70
CA ILE A 684 21.65 8.65 -1.35
C ILE A 684 21.48 7.14 -1.23
N VAL A 685 22.19 6.52 -0.30
CA VAL A 685 22.06 5.11 0.04
C VAL A 685 21.50 5.02 1.45
N TRP A 686 20.44 4.23 1.63
CA TRP A 686 19.76 4.04 2.91
C TRP A 686 20.11 2.66 3.50
N PRO A 687 20.97 2.59 4.51
CA PRO A 687 21.50 1.31 5.00
C PRO A 687 20.45 0.35 5.58
N GLU A 688 19.37 0.90 6.13
CA GLU A 688 18.33 0.12 6.81
C GLU A 688 17.00 0.07 6.06
N GLU A 689 16.89 0.75 4.90
CA GLU A 689 15.67 0.75 4.10
C GLU A 689 15.72 -0.31 2.99
N ASN A 690 14.54 -0.70 2.54
CA ASN A 690 14.35 -1.64 1.44
C ASN A 690 14.03 -0.92 0.11
N HIS A 691 13.13 -1.48 -0.69
CA HIS A 691 12.63 -0.86 -1.93
C HIS A 691 11.89 0.45 -1.69
N TRP A 692 11.50 0.72 -0.45
CA TRP A 692 10.78 1.91 -0.01
C TRP A 692 11.50 2.58 1.16
N ILE A 693 11.28 3.89 1.32
CA ILE A 693 11.71 4.63 2.49
C ILE A 693 10.53 4.65 3.47
N LEU A 694 10.66 3.92 4.58
CA LEU A 694 9.58 3.63 5.52
C LEU A 694 9.73 4.31 6.88
N LYS A 695 10.96 4.68 7.27
CA LYS A 695 11.22 5.37 8.54
C LYS A 695 10.94 6.86 8.44
N GLY A 696 10.42 7.45 9.51
CA GLY A 696 9.97 8.84 9.52
C GLY A 696 11.07 9.86 9.24
N GLU A 697 12.22 9.71 9.87
CA GLU A 697 13.36 10.60 9.67
C GLU A 697 13.98 10.43 8.28
N ASP A 698 14.11 9.20 7.78
CA ASP A 698 14.61 8.93 6.44
C ASP A 698 13.67 9.51 5.38
N SER A 699 12.36 9.36 5.57
CA SER A 699 11.35 9.97 4.70
C SER A 699 11.44 11.49 4.71
N ARG A 700 11.61 12.12 5.90
CA ARG A 700 11.75 13.57 6.03
C ARG A 700 13.00 14.06 5.28
N TYR A 701 14.13 13.42 5.50
CA TYR A 701 15.37 13.76 4.82
C TYR A 701 15.29 13.55 3.30
N PHE A 702 14.65 12.47 2.86
CA PHE A 702 14.41 12.23 1.42
C PHE A 702 13.65 13.39 0.76
N TYR A 703 12.55 13.85 1.36
CA TYR A 703 11.79 14.99 0.81
C TYR A 703 12.59 16.30 0.84
N GLN A 704 13.40 16.53 1.88
CA GLN A 704 14.30 17.69 1.93
C GLN A 704 15.31 17.68 0.78
N GLU A 705 15.93 16.52 0.51
CA GLU A 705 16.88 16.35 -0.59
C GLU A 705 16.22 16.50 -1.97
N VAL A 706 15.03 15.94 -2.14
CA VAL A 706 14.23 16.12 -3.38
C VAL A 706 13.91 17.58 -3.60
N HIS A 707 13.42 18.29 -2.59
CA HIS A 707 13.11 19.72 -2.71
C HIS A 707 14.37 20.57 -2.97
N ALA A 708 15.48 20.29 -2.30
CA ALA A 708 16.75 20.99 -2.52
C ALA A 708 17.28 20.77 -3.95
N TRP A 709 17.16 19.53 -4.45
CA TRP A 709 17.56 19.19 -5.82
C TRP A 709 16.70 19.91 -6.87
N LEU A 710 15.39 19.88 -6.73
CA LEU A 710 14.45 20.58 -7.61
C LEU A 710 14.68 22.08 -7.56
N LYS A 711 14.85 22.68 -6.38
CA LYS A 711 15.13 24.12 -6.22
C LYS A 711 16.40 24.53 -6.95
N LYS A 712 17.46 23.74 -6.85
CA LYS A 712 18.75 24.02 -7.52
C LYS A 712 18.63 24.16 -9.03
N TYR A 713 17.77 23.36 -9.67
CA TYR A 713 17.69 23.30 -11.12
C TYR A 713 16.44 23.99 -11.73
N LEU A 714 15.36 24.12 -10.95
CA LEU A 714 14.13 24.78 -11.41
C LEU A 714 14.03 26.25 -10.93
N GLY A 715 14.87 26.67 -9.99
CA GLY A 715 14.95 28.07 -9.57
C GLY A 715 13.74 28.60 -8.79
N VAL A 716 12.94 27.76 -8.16
CA VAL A 716 11.84 28.18 -7.31
C VAL A 716 12.42 28.60 -5.96
N PRO A 717 12.12 29.84 -5.45
CA PRO A 717 12.52 30.23 -4.10
C PRO A 717 11.92 29.28 -3.08
N ALA A 718 12.69 28.88 -2.06
CA ALA A 718 12.11 28.20 -0.92
C ALA A 718 11.06 29.14 -0.29
N THR A 719 9.85 28.65 -0.12
CA THR A 719 8.94 29.24 0.86
C THR A 719 9.68 29.21 2.20
N PRO A 720 9.65 30.27 3.01
CA PRO A 720 10.29 30.23 4.33
C PRO A 720 9.76 28.97 5.05
N THR A 721 10.67 28.09 5.38
CA THR A 721 10.36 26.94 6.22
C THR A 721 10.04 27.48 7.58
N ALA A 722 8.77 27.46 7.99
CA ALA A 722 8.49 27.27 9.40
C ALA A 722 8.93 25.82 9.69
N ASP A 723 10.10 25.69 10.28
CA ASP A 723 10.64 24.43 10.80
C ASP A 723 9.74 23.88 11.92
#